data_e5e73d7aae5cca44ddfb9f983b7ef08b
#
_entry.id   e5e73d7aae5cca44ddfb9f983b7ef08b
#
_cell.length_a   1.000
_cell.length_b   1.000
_cell.length_c   1.000
_cell.angle_alpha   90.00
_cell.angle_beta   90.00
_cell.angle_gamma   90.00
#
_symmetry.space_group_name_H-M   'P 1'
#
loop_
_entity.id
_entity.type
_entity.pdbx_description
1 polymer ?
#
loop_
_entity_poly.entity_id
_entity_poly.type
_entity_poly.pdbx_seq_one_letter_code
_entity_poly.pdbx_strand_id
1 'polypeptide(L)'
;MNLSDVSASNVSDLERLADLVGIADGFTDAFGKRVDTPLDVRRGMLEALGFAAGDDEAIRRSLAAVEAVRANVIPPLLAAEARRGVRVPVRMGVTSGAVAWRLVDEHERSREGRATLTASEDGTGFDLPPLTPGYHRLTVTVGDSRAQAWIVAAPQRCWRPRAYAEDGARDWGLAAQLYGLRSPSNLGIGTYADAGRAARDAALRGASFLGLSPAHALFPTDRAKISPYSPSSRLFLETLYIEPGALPGFAGSRAAEILESHRARIETLRDISLVDHAGVWEVLSPILEAYWEDSDARAGKDTGFAAFREEGGENLTSHATFDALSEHFRTKGAHWLGDWPEEYRRAGTDAVRTFSETHADRIRYHIFLQYLADTQLKASSEMALAAGMRLGLYRDLAVGADRGGSEIWSHPERFANGVSIGAPPDLLAPKGQDWGLPAFDPLEMERDGLKAFRALVRANMRHAGAIRIDHAFQLARLFLIPLGRSAREGAYVAMPFEPMLAVLRLESHRAKCLVIAEDLGTAPEGFSDALMQSGILSYRILAFEREQGGAFKAPEAYPKDALTAITTHDLPTFVGWWRGVDTDTRQSLGLYDAERAEAERTERVAERWRLSEALAAQQLLPSSEPPEHAPLEAAARYLARAPSILTAVQYEDVVGELSQANVPGSTEGYPNWRRKLDRNLEAIAAPGGPLAKLAAALSAEERGPRSGAARLASAPPRATYRLQFHEGFTFADAEKTVPYLQKLGISHVYASPLQRARPGSTHGYDIVDHSQINPEIGGEEGLPQLHRRAPRPWPEAAPRHRAQPHGCGRRRQSVVALGARMGRSLARGQCLRHRLGAARRQRQARHPLPRRALRRGSGEGHAGAEVRRGGRRLQRLALRASVPDMPSAIPDDPQPGARGARRDRRRHVGGGSGDHRAPAGHG
;
A
#
# COMPACT_ATOMS: atom_id res chain seq x y z
N MET A 1 8.14 48.86 -8.21
CA MET A 1 7.11 49.61 -7.45
C MET A 1 7.52 49.55 -5.97
N ASN A 2 7.70 50.70 -5.36
CA ASN A 2 8.18 50.81 -3.99
C ASN A 2 7.15 50.23 -3.01
N LEU A 3 7.57 49.25 -2.20
CA LEU A 3 6.79 48.63 -1.13
C LEU A 3 6.62 49.50 0.12
N SER A 4 6.78 50.84 0.00
CA SER A 4 6.65 51.80 1.12
C SER A 4 5.29 52.52 1.23
N ASP A 5 4.31 52.24 0.36
CA ASP A 5 3.00 52.90 0.35
C ASP A 5 1.80 51.96 0.29
N VAL A 6 1.88 50.79 0.91
CA VAL A 6 0.65 50.09 1.31
C VAL A 6 0.25 50.66 2.67
N SER A 7 -0.68 51.62 2.63
CA SER A 7 -1.39 52.12 3.80
C SER A 7 -1.77 50.93 4.68
N ALA A 8 -1.41 50.98 5.96
CA ALA A 8 -1.89 50.07 6.98
C ALA A 8 -3.43 50.06 6.91
N SER A 9 -4.01 49.15 6.17
CA SER A 9 -5.43 48.84 6.20
C SER A 9 -5.73 48.42 7.64
N ASN A 10 -6.81 48.94 8.22
CA ASN A 10 -7.30 48.58 9.56
C ASN A 10 -7.71 47.12 9.63
N VAL A 11 -6.75 46.18 9.56
CA VAL A 11 -6.97 44.78 9.82
C VAL A 11 -7.19 44.61 11.31
N SER A 12 -8.33 44.08 11.71
CA SER A 12 -8.66 43.89 13.12
C SER A 12 -7.70 42.84 13.76
N ASP A 13 -7.48 42.96 15.08
CA ASP A 13 -6.67 41.98 15.83
C ASP A 13 -7.19 40.55 15.64
N LEU A 14 -8.51 40.39 15.45
CA LEU A 14 -9.14 39.09 15.15
C LEU A 14 -8.69 38.52 13.79
N GLU A 15 -8.73 39.36 12.75
CA GLU A 15 -8.31 38.93 11.40
C GLU A 15 -6.84 38.54 11.39
N ARG A 16 -6.00 39.38 12.03
CA ARG A 16 -4.58 39.12 12.15
C ARG A 16 -4.26 37.82 12.90
N LEU A 17 -4.99 37.57 14.01
CA LEU A 17 -4.85 36.31 14.75
C LEU A 17 -5.28 35.09 13.88
N ALA A 18 -6.42 35.21 13.20
CA ALA A 18 -6.92 34.17 12.30
C ALA A 18 -5.92 33.84 11.19
N ASP A 19 -5.36 34.85 10.54
CA ASP A 19 -4.35 34.70 9.49
C ASP A 19 -3.07 34.04 10.02
N LEU A 20 -2.60 34.44 11.20
CA LEU A 20 -1.43 33.84 11.84
C LEU A 20 -1.64 32.35 12.23
N VAL A 21 -2.86 31.98 12.58
CA VAL A 21 -3.23 30.58 12.86
C VAL A 21 -3.46 29.76 11.57
N GLY A 22 -3.62 30.44 10.43
CA GLY A 22 -3.82 29.83 9.12
C GLY A 22 -5.29 29.62 8.75
N ILE A 23 -6.23 30.28 9.40
CA ILE A 23 -7.66 30.24 9.06
C ILE A 23 -7.87 31.10 7.82
N ALA A 24 -8.35 30.51 6.74
CA ALA A 24 -8.56 31.20 5.47
C ALA A 24 -9.67 32.25 5.57
N ASP A 25 -9.47 33.36 4.87
CA ASP A 25 -10.46 34.45 4.73
C ASP A 25 -11.63 34.08 3.82
N GLY A 26 -11.51 32.98 3.08
CA GLY A 26 -12.53 32.43 2.20
C GLY A 26 -11.94 31.36 1.28
N PHE A 27 -12.78 30.86 0.40
CA PHE A 27 -12.40 29.84 -0.58
C PHE A 27 -13.22 29.98 -1.86
N THR A 28 -12.76 29.34 -2.93
CA THR A 28 -13.53 29.19 -4.16
C THR A 28 -14.31 27.88 -4.09
N ASP A 29 -15.61 27.92 -4.27
CA ASP A 29 -16.47 26.74 -4.26
C ASP A 29 -16.39 25.94 -5.56
N ALA A 30 -17.13 24.84 -5.62
CA ALA A 30 -17.17 23.97 -6.79
C ALA A 30 -17.76 24.62 -8.06
N PHE A 31 -18.40 25.80 -7.92
CA PHE A 31 -18.94 26.61 -9.02
C PHE A 31 -18.00 27.72 -9.47
N GLY A 32 -16.80 27.80 -8.87
CA GLY A 32 -15.85 28.88 -9.15
C GLY A 32 -16.18 30.20 -8.47
N LYS A 33 -17.15 30.21 -7.52
CA LYS A 33 -17.55 31.43 -6.80
C LYS A 33 -16.72 31.57 -5.52
N ARG A 34 -16.26 32.78 -5.24
CA ARG A 34 -15.65 33.13 -3.95
C ARG A 34 -16.70 33.08 -2.84
N VAL A 35 -16.39 32.35 -1.79
CA VAL A 35 -17.15 32.30 -0.52
C VAL A 35 -16.24 32.83 0.57
N ASP A 36 -16.61 33.99 1.16
CA ASP A 36 -15.85 34.58 2.24
C ASP A 36 -16.17 33.87 3.57
N THR A 37 -15.17 33.73 4.45
CA THR A 37 -15.35 33.24 5.81
C THR A 37 -15.70 34.39 6.74
N PRO A 38 -16.93 34.46 7.27
CA PRO A 38 -17.36 35.54 8.14
C PRO A 38 -16.53 35.65 9.43
N LEU A 39 -16.42 36.83 10.00
CA LEU A 39 -15.61 37.10 11.22
C LEU A 39 -16.08 36.30 12.45
N ASP A 40 -17.37 36.08 12.57
CA ASP A 40 -17.96 35.25 13.64
C ASP A 40 -17.60 33.80 13.49
N VAL A 41 -17.53 33.29 12.24
CA VAL A 41 -17.02 31.92 11.93
C VAL A 41 -15.54 31.84 12.26
N ARG A 42 -14.71 32.82 11.88
CA ARG A 42 -13.28 32.84 12.24
C ARG A 42 -13.07 32.88 13.75
N ARG A 43 -13.88 33.68 14.50
CA ARG A 43 -13.87 33.70 15.95
C ARG A 43 -14.18 32.33 16.57
N GLY A 44 -15.28 31.70 16.13
CA GLY A 44 -15.68 30.36 16.59
C GLY A 44 -14.63 29.30 16.27
N MET A 45 -13.96 29.42 15.10
CA MET A 45 -12.87 28.53 14.73
C MET A 45 -11.63 28.71 15.62
N LEU A 46 -11.24 29.99 15.94
CA LEU A 46 -10.15 30.25 16.87
C LEU A 46 -10.42 29.64 18.25
N GLU A 47 -11.65 29.80 18.78
CA GLU A 47 -12.04 29.20 20.06
C GLU A 47 -11.98 27.67 20.02
N ALA A 48 -12.47 27.06 18.94
CA ALA A 48 -12.42 25.63 18.74
C ALA A 48 -11.00 25.08 18.60
N LEU A 49 -10.07 25.86 18.06
CA LEU A 49 -8.64 25.56 18.00
C LEU A 49 -7.89 25.88 19.32
N GLY A 50 -8.59 26.33 20.37
CA GLY A 50 -8.03 26.57 21.71
C GLY A 50 -7.49 27.98 21.95
N PHE A 51 -7.76 28.94 21.06
CA PHE A 51 -7.38 30.34 21.26
C PHE A 51 -8.51 31.08 21.92
N ALA A 52 -8.23 31.85 23.00
CA ALA A 52 -9.22 32.72 23.60
C ALA A 52 -9.57 33.87 22.64
N ALA A 53 -10.84 33.94 22.20
CA ALA A 53 -11.33 34.90 21.24
C ALA A 53 -12.70 35.49 21.62
N GLY A 54 -13.17 35.31 22.86
CA GLY A 54 -14.49 35.73 23.32
C GLY A 54 -14.68 37.27 23.37
N ASP A 55 -13.60 38.01 23.63
CA ASP A 55 -13.57 39.46 23.64
C ASP A 55 -12.25 40.04 23.10
N ASP A 56 -12.18 41.36 22.91
CA ASP A 56 -10.99 41.97 22.31
C ASP A 56 -9.72 41.85 23.17
N GLU A 57 -9.85 41.73 24.49
CA GLU A 57 -8.71 41.51 25.37
C GLU A 57 -8.18 40.09 25.27
N ALA A 58 -9.07 39.11 25.16
CA ALA A 58 -8.73 37.72 24.92
C ALA A 58 -8.03 37.55 23.56
N ILE A 59 -8.56 38.19 22.52
CA ILE A 59 -7.95 38.20 21.18
C ILE A 59 -6.54 38.78 21.24
N ARG A 60 -6.34 39.98 21.89
CA ARG A 60 -4.99 40.55 22.00
C ARG A 60 -4.02 39.66 22.77
N ARG A 61 -4.46 38.97 23.84
CA ARG A 61 -3.61 38.00 24.56
C ARG A 61 -3.22 36.85 23.67
N SER A 62 -4.19 36.26 22.95
CA SER A 62 -3.93 35.16 22.01
C SER A 62 -3.02 35.56 20.87
N LEU A 63 -3.25 36.77 20.30
CA LEU A 63 -2.42 37.35 19.26
C LEU A 63 -0.98 37.54 19.72
N ALA A 64 -0.77 38.14 20.88
CA ALA A 64 0.55 38.33 21.45
C ALA A 64 1.28 36.97 21.69
N ALA A 65 0.57 35.95 22.14
CA ALA A 65 1.13 34.62 22.34
C ALA A 65 1.57 33.97 21.02
N VAL A 66 0.73 34.06 19.98
CA VAL A 66 1.06 33.51 18.64
C VAL A 66 2.20 34.30 18.01
N GLU A 67 2.16 35.63 18.12
CA GLU A 67 3.24 36.50 17.63
C GLU A 67 4.57 36.19 18.32
N ALA A 68 4.58 35.95 19.63
CA ALA A 68 5.77 35.59 20.38
C ALA A 68 6.40 34.26 19.88
N VAL A 69 5.56 33.29 19.57
CA VAL A 69 6.02 32.01 18.96
C VAL A 69 6.54 32.25 17.53
N ARG A 70 5.86 33.09 16.75
CA ARG A 70 6.26 33.40 15.37
C ARG A 70 7.39 34.44 15.27
N ALA A 71 7.68 35.17 16.33
CA ALA A 71 8.84 36.09 16.42
C ALA A 71 10.19 35.38 16.55
N ASN A 72 10.23 34.03 16.56
CA ASN A 72 11.46 33.29 16.48
C ASN A 72 12.30 33.73 15.27
N VAL A 73 13.61 33.84 15.49
CA VAL A 73 14.57 34.31 14.49
C VAL A 73 14.51 33.49 13.18
N ILE A 74 14.15 32.22 13.26
CA ILE A 74 13.98 31.31 12.11
C ILE A 74 12.62 30.57 12.20
N PRO A 75 12.03 30.15 11.07
CA PRO A 75 10.85 29.29 11.07
C PRO A 75 11.11 27.98 11.85
N PRO A 76 10.12 27.47 12.60
CA PRO A 76 10.30 26.25 13.40
C PRO A 76 10.44 24.99 12.56
N LEU A 77 9.98 25.00 11.32
CA LEU A 77 10.00 23.87 10.39
C LEU A 77 10.32 24.33 8.98
N LEU A 78 11.24 23.62 8.33
CA LEU A 78 11.72 23.91 6.97
C LEU A 78 11.74 22.63 6.12
N ALA A 79 11.40 22.76 4.85
CA ALA A 79 11.69 21.78 3.83
C ALA A 79 12.97 22.15 3.08
N ALA A 80 13.77 21.17 2.69
CA ALA A 80 14.99 21.37 1.93
C ALA A 80 15.19 20.27 0.89
N GLU A 81 15.81 20.63 -0.24
CA GLU A 81 16.28 19.63 -1.19
C GLU A 81 17.58 19.01 -0.68
N ALA A 82 17.58 17.68 -0.51
CA ALA A 82 18.75 16.96 -0.05
C ALA A 82 19.92 17.08 -1.04
N ARG A 83 21.14 17.14 -0.50
CA ARG A 83 22.40 17.26 -1.25
C ARG A 83 22.60 18.62 -1.95
N ARG A 84 21.73 19.59 -1.69
CA ARG A 84 21.88 20.99 -2.07
C ARG A 84 22.13 21.86 -0.84
N GLY A 85 22.64 23.07 -1.05
CA GLY A 85 22.72 24.12 -0.03
C GLY A 85 21.31 24.50 0.41
N VAL A 86 21.14 24.80 1.68
CA VAL A 86 19.84 25.14 2.27
C VAL A 86 19.87 26.59 2.74
N ARG A 87 19.04 27.42 2.14
CA ARG A 87 18.83 28.77 2.63
C ARG A 87 17.88 28.75 3.81
N VAL A 88 18.30 29.31 4.93
CA VAL A 88 17.48 29.47 6.13
C VAL A 88 17.06 30.93 6.22
N PRO A 89 15.76 31.22 6.08
CA PRO A 89 15.28 32.59 6.20
C PRO A 89 15.35 33.06 7.67
N VAL A 90 15.78 34.31 7.86
CA VAL A 90 15.81 34.97 9.18
C VAL A 90 14.71 36.02 9.20
N ARG A 91 13.83 35.94 10.20
CA ARG A 91 12.69 36.84 10.35
C ARG A 91 13.13 38.21 10.86
N MET A 92 12.27 39.20 10.70
CA MET A 92 12.52 40.65 10.84
C MET A 92 13.30 41.06 12.10
N GLY A 93 14.13 42.11 11.95
CA GLY A 93 14.94 42.73 12.98
C GLY A 93 16.43 42.47 12.93
N VAL A 94 16.90 41.44 12.24
CA VAL A 94 18.32 41.10 12.11
C VAL A 94 18.71 41.15 10.63
N THR A 95 19.33 42.27 10.24
CA THR A 95 19.70 42.51 8.82
C THR A 95 21.15 42.23 8.50
N SER A 96 22.02 42.07 9.51
CA SER A 96 23.46 41.82 9.34
C SER A 96 24.01 41.14 10.58
N GLY A 97 25.10 40.37 10.40
CA GLY A 97 25.83 39.74 11.50
C GLY A 97 26.26 38.32 11.21
N ALA A 98 27.01 37.73 12.13
CA ALA A 98 27.43 36.36 12.10
C ALA A 98 26.38 35.47 12.76
N VAL A 99 26.10 34.32 12.11
CA VAL A 99 25.22 33.28 12.59
C VAL A 99 26.06 32.08 12.98
N ALA A 100 25.98 31.65 14.22
CA ALA A 100 26.50 30.35 14.64
C ALA A 100 25.37 29.31 14.53
N TRP A 101 25.67 28.16 13.91
CA TRP A 101 24.68 27.11 13.75
C TRP A 101 25.21 25.74 14.17
N ARG A 102 24.30 24.92 14.68
CA ARG A 102 24.52 23.50 14.95
C ARG A 102 23.40 22.69 14.35
N LEU A 103 23.76 21.68 13.57
CA LEU A 103 22.86 20.68 12.99
C LEU A 103 23.06 19.33 13.68
N VAL A 104 21.98 18.66 14.03
CA VAL A 104 21.97 17.28 14.53
C VAL A 104 21.04 16.46 13.63
N ASP A 105 21.55 15.42 13.01
CA ASP A 105 20.74 14.55 12.17
C ASP A 105 19.98 13.49 12.99
N GLU A 106 19.14 12.69 12.33
CA GLU A 106 18.35 11.63 12.97
C GLU A 106 19.18 10.46 13.54
N HIS A 107 20.50 10.42 13.27
CA HIS A 107 21.45 9.47 13.84
C HIS A 107 22.34 10.11 14.92
N GLU A 108 21.90 11.25 15.48
CA GLU A 108 22.57 12.05 16.49
C GLU A 108 23.98 12.54 16.09
N ARG A 109 24.30 12.55 14.79
CA ARG A 109 25.56 13.11 14.30
C ARG A 109 25.44 14.63 14.22
N SER A 110 26.37 15.35 14.84
CA SER A 110 26.37 16.80 14.88
C SER A 110 27.39 17.43 13.94
N ARG A 111 27.03 18.56 13.35
CA ARG A 111 27.88 19.45 12.59
C ARG A 111 27.65 20.88 13.06
N GLU A 112 28.69 21.67 13.17
CA GLU A 112 28.63 23.07 13.61
C GLU A 112 29.37 23.95 12.61
N GLY A 113 28.99 25.22 12.57
CA GLY A 113 29.61 26.19 11.69
C GLY A 113 29.19 27.62 11.94
N ARG A 114 29.73 28.51 11.14
CA ARG A 114 29.33 29.92 11.12
C ARG A 114 28.93 30.31 9.69
N ALA A 115 27.98 31.22 9.57
CA ALA A 115 27.53 31.80 8.32
C ALA A 115 27.35 33.30 8.51
N THR A 116 27.25 34.05 7.41
CA THR A 116 26.94 35.47 7.42
C THR A 116 25.53 35.66 6.90
N LEU A 117 24.77 36.54 7.53
CA LEU A 117 23.47 36.96 7.01
C LEU A 117 23.65 37.69 5.69
N THR A 118 22.89 37.28 4.69
CA THR A 118 22.85 37.90 3.37
C THR A 118 21.42 38.24 2.99
N ALA A 119 21.21 39.38 2.35
CA ALA A 119 19.93 39.73 1.75
C ALA A 119 19.78 39.02 0.38
N SER A 120 18.58 38.61 0.04
CA SER A 120 18.16 38.09 -1.26
C SER A 120 16.77 38.64 -1.62
N GLU A 121 16.28 38.29 -2.80
CA GLU A 121 14.89 38.61 -3.20
C GLU A 121 13.86 38.03 -2.22
N ASP A 122 14.15 36.85 -1.62
CA ASP A 122 13.29 36.17 -0.64
C ASP A 122 13.49 36.70 0.79
N GLY A 123 14.26 37.76 0.99
CA GLY A 123 14.54 38.34 2.30
C GLY A 123 15.91 38.02 2.87
N THR A 124 16.12 38.36 4.14
CA THR A 124 17.38 38.10 4.86
C THR A 124 17.46 36.64 5.29
N GLY A 125 18.62 36.03 5.13
CA GLY A 125 18.85 34.63 5.51
C GLY A 125 20.34 34.27 5.48
N PHE A 126 20.63 33.00 5.77
CA PHE A 126 21.98 32.45 5.66
C PHE A 126 21.94 31.06 5.03
N ASP A 127 23.09 30.63 4.47
CA ASP A 127 23.16 29.35 3.78
C ASP A 127 23.83 28.27 4.66
N LEU A 128 23.19 27.11 4.72
CA LEU A 128 23.75 25.90 5.27
C LEU A 128 24.43 25.06 4.19
N PRO A 129 25.46 24.26 4.52
CA PRO A 129 26.02 23.33 3.58
C PRO A 129 25.01 22.26 3.18
N PRO A 130 25.22 21.53 2.06
CA PRO A 130 24.37 20.44 1.61
C PRO A 130 24.05 19.43 2.72
N LEU A 131 22.76 19.09 2.88
CA LEU A 131 22.27 18.14 3.86
C LEU A 131 22.10 16.75 3.25
N THR A 132 22.36 15.71 4.04
CA THR A 132 21.98 14.34 3.67
C THR A 132 20.47 14.18 3.73
N PRO A 133 19.84 13.28 2.91
CA PRO A 133 18.42 12.99 3.07
C PRO A 133 18.12 12.52 4.50
N GLY A 134 17.16 13.18 5.15
CA GLY A 134 16.81 12.86 6.54
C GLY A 134 16.19 14.03 7.29
N TYR A 135 15.98 13.82 8.57
CA TYR A 135 15.45 14.82 9.51
C TYR A 135 16.60 15.42 10.32
N HIS A 136 16.65 16.73 10.38
CA HIS A 136 17.72 17.46 11.05
C HIS A 136 17.14 18.45 12.06
N ARG A 137 17.78 18.55 13.23
CA ARG A 137 17.52 19.63 14.20
C ARG A 137 18.59 20.71 14.01
N LEU A 138 18.14 21.90 13.67
CA LEU A 138 18.97 23.09 13.54
C LEU A 138 18.84 23.93 14.81
N THR A 139 19.95 24.28 15.40
CA THR A 139 20.05 25.33 16.44
C THR A 139 20.84 26.49 15.86
N VAL A 140 20.30 27.68 15.96
CA VAL A 140 20.90 28.93 15.45
C VAL A 140 21.10 29.90 16.61
N THR A 141 22.24 30.60 16.61
CA THR A 141 22.51 31.71 17.53
C THR A 141 22.88 32.93 16.68
N VAL A 142 22.13 34.04 16.86
CA VAL A 142 22.35 35.31 16.18
C VAL A 142 22.32 36.39 17.25
N GLY A 143 23.48 37.02 17.55
CA GLY A 143 23.62 37.88 18.71
C GLY A 143 23.28 37.12 19.99
N ASP A 144 22.39 37.66 20.81
CA ASP A 144 21.90 37.04 22.04
C ASP A 144 20.71 36.11 21.86
N SER A 145 20.16 36.04 20.62
CA SER A 145 18.98 35.24 20.30
C SER A 145 19.38 33.82 19.90
N ARG A 146 18.69 32.84 20.51
CA ARG A 146 18.84 31.43 20.17
C ARG A 146 17.50 30.83 19.71
N ALA A 147 17.49 30.17 18.55
CA ALA A 147 16.31 29.53 18.00
C ALA A 147 16.59 28.10 17.53
N GLN A 148 15.54 27.29 17.45
CA GLN A 148 15.62 25.92 16.94
C GLN A 148 14.62 25.72 15.82
N ALA A 149 14.95 24.85 14.86
CA ALA A 149 14.10 24.43 13.77
C ALA A 149 14.32 22.97 13.41
N TRP A 150 13.28 22.35 12.88
CA TRP A 150 13.37 21.11 12.16
C TRP A 150 13.62 21.38 10.68
N ILE A 151 14.44 20.57 10.04
CA ILE A 151 14.64 20.58 8.58
C ILE A 151 14.36 19.17 8.05
N VAL A 152 13.41 19.07 7.11
CA VAL A 152 13.16 17.86 6.35
C VAL A 152 13.95 17.94 5.05
N ALA A 153 15.11 17.31 4.98
CA ALA A 153 15.92 17.24 3.76
C ALA A 153 15.50 16.03 2.92
N ALA A 154 14.87 16.27 1.79
CA ALA A 154 14.28 15.24 0.95
C ALA A 154 14.79 15.27 -0.48
N PRO A 155 14.73 14.16 -1.24
CA PRO A 155 14.88 14.19 -2.70
C PRO A 155 13.85 15.14 -3.34
N GLN A 156 14.13 15.60 -4.56
CA GLN A 156 13.25 16.53 -5.26
C GLN A 156 11.88 15.92 -5.59
N ARG A 157 11.83 14.62 -5.88
CA ARG A 157 10.62 13.89 -6.26
C ARG A 157 10.46 12.62 -5.43
N CYS A 158 9.24 12.13 -5.30
CA CYS A 158 8.95 10.80 -4.76
C CYS A 158 9.63 9.70 -5.62
N TRP A 159 9.90 8.58 -4.98
CA TRP A 159 10.47 7.44 -5.66
C TRP A 159 9.51 6.88 -6.72
N ARG A 160 10.09 6.44 -7.84
CA ARG A 160 9.37 5.73 -8.91
C ARG A 160 10.19 4.53 -9.37
N PRO A 161 9.55 3.39 -9.67
CA PRO A 161 10.21 2.31 -10.39
C PRO A 161 10.83 2.83 -11.70
N ARG A 162 12.02 2.36 -12.03
CA ARG A 162 12.73 2.74 -13.26
C ARG A 162 11.86 2.56 -14.51
N ALA A 163 11.04 1.50 -14.53
CA ALA A 163 10.16 1.22 -15.65
C ALA A 163 9.18 2.36 -15.95
N TYR A 164 8.70 3.09 -14.94
CA TYR A 164 7.83 4.25 -15.13
C TYR A 164 8.61 5.54 -15.40
N ALA A 165 9.80 5.65 -14.80
CA ALA A 165 10.62 6.86 -14.93
C ALA A 165 11.32 6.95 -16.30
N GLU A 166 11.86 5.81 -16.79
CA GLU A 166 12.75 5.76 -17.96
C GLU A 166 12.16 4.99 -19.14
N ASP A 167 11.47 3.87 -18.89
CA ASP A 167 11.05 2.93 -19.94
C ASP A 167 9.62 3.18 -20.46
N GLY A 168 8.91 4.18 -19.92
CA GLY A 168 7.55 4.55 -20.33
C GLY A 168 6.52 3.45 -20.11
N ALA A 169 6.74 2.57 -19.11
CA ALA A 169 5.79 1.51 -18.78
C ALA A 169 4.45 2.07 -18.35
N ARG A 170 3.38 1.41 -18.78
CA ARG A 170 2.00 1.65 -18.35
C ARG A 170 1.45 0.35 -17.81
N ASP A 171 1.05 0.35 -16.57
CA ASP A 171 0.61 -0.86 -15.90
C ASP A 171 -0.88 -0.77 -15.51
N TRP A 172 -1.46 -1.91 -15.22
CA TRP A 172 -2.79 -2.02 -14.65
C TRP A 172 -2.77 -2.84 -13.37
N GLY A 173 -3.80 -2.67 -12.57
CA GLY A 173 -4.02 -3.43 -11.35
C GLY A 173 -5.49 -3.46 -10.97
N LEU A 174 -5.74 -4.09 -9.84
CA LEU A 174 -7.06 -4.18 -9.25
C LEU A 174 -7.11 -3.37 -7.96
N ALA A 175 -8.30 -2.96 -7.55
CA ALA A 175 -8.59 -2.47 -6.22
C ALA A 175 -9.66 -3.36 -5.59
N ALA A 176 -9.57 -3.61 -4.29
CA ALA A 176 -10.46 -4.52 -3.57
C ALA A 176 -10.79 -3.97 -2.19
N GLN A 177 -12.04 -4.19 -1.78
CA GLN A 177 -12.41 -4.09 -0.38
C GLN A 177 -11.92 -5.36 0.32
N LEU A 178 -10.86 -5.25 1.16
CA LEU A 178 -10.23 -6.43 1.76
C LEU A 178 -11.24 -7.31 2.49
N TYR A 179 -12.12 -6.71 3.30
CA TYR A 179 -13.17 -7.43 4.05
C TYR A 179 -14.13 -8.21 3.14
N GLY A 180 -14.31 -7.78 1.89
CA GLY A 180 -15.24 -8.36 0.92
C GLY A 180 -14.72 -9.59 0.17
N LEU A 181 -13.43 -9.89 0.25
CA LEU A 181 -12.84 -11.03 -0.45
C LEU A 181 -13.35 -12.35 0.13
N ARG A 182 -13.66 -13.32 -0.75
CA ARG A 182 -14.16 -14.64 -0.38
C ARG A 182 -13.17 -15.73 -0.77
N SER A 183 -12.93 -16.64 0.16
CA SER A 183 -12.18 -17.87 -0.10
C SER A 183 -12.68 -19.01 0.80
N PRO A 184 -12.37 -20.27 0.47
CA PRO A 184 -12.70 -21.42 1.32
C PRO A 184 -11.96 -21.45 2.66
N SER A 185 -10.89 -20.67 2.82
CA SER A 185 -10.03 -20.68 4.01
C SER A 185 -10.33 -19.58 5.03
N ASN A 186 -11.02 -18.51 4.65
CA ASN A 186 -11.34 -17.42 5.57
C ASN A 186 -12.53 -17.74 6.48
N LEU A 187 -12.78 -16.90 7.48
CA LEU A 187 -13.84 -17.08 8.49
C LEU A 187 -15.14 -16.33 8.14
N GLY A 188 -15.33 -15.91 6.89
CA GLY A 188 -16.48 -15.11 6.47
C GLY A 188 -16.17 -13.62 6.31
N ILE A 189 -14.89 -13.25 6.40
CA ILE A 189 -14.32 -11.94 6.07
C ILE A 189 -13.01 -12.16 5.32
N GLY A 190 -12.70 -11.31 4.34
CA GLY A 190 -11.42 -11.40 3.63
C GLY A 190 -10.22 -11.16 4.55
N THR A 191 -9.12 -11.84 4.29
CA THR A 191 -7.92 -11.86 5.14
C THR A 191 -6.69 -11.30 4.43
N TYR A 192 -5.62 -11.04 5.19
CA TYR A 192 -4.33 -10.69 4.57
C TYR A 192 -3.85 -11.78 3.62
N ALA A 193 -4.04 -13.06 3.95
CA ALA A 193 -3.69 -14.15 3.06
C ALA A 193 -4.55 -14.18 1.78
N ASP A 194 -5.84 -13.78 1.86
CA ASP A 194 -6.69 -13.59 0.68
C ASP A 194 -6.16 -12.48 -0.22
N ALA A 195 -5.69 -11.37 0.35
CA ALA A 195 -5.02 -10.32 -0.44
C ALA A 195 -3.80 -10.87 -1.20
N GLY A 196 -2.99 -11.71 -0.56
CA GLY A 196 -1.86 -12.37 -1.22
C GLY A 196 -2.29 -13.30 -2.36
N ARG A 197 -3.36 -14.09 -2.16
CA ARG A 197 -3.94 -14.96 -3.20
C ARG A 197 -4.49 -14.15 -4.37
N ALA A 198 -5.27 -13.11 -4.09
CA ALA A 198 -5.83 -12.22 -5.11
C ALA A 198 -4.73 -11.52 -5.91
N ALA A 199 -3.70 -11.01 -5.23
CA ALA A 199 -2.55 -10.38 -5.87
C ALA A 199 -1.78 -11.35 -6.78
N ARG A 200 -1.50 -12.57 -6.28
CA ARG A 200 -0.86 -13.62 -7.09
C ARG A 200 -1.65 -13.94 -8.35
N ASP A 201 -2.96 -14.13 -8.22
CA ASP A 201 -3.82 -14.54 -9.34
C ASP A 201 -3.99 -13.41 -10.37
N ALA A 202 -3.99 -12.16 -9.92
CA ALA A 202 -3.94 -10.99 -10.80
C ALA A 202 -2.56 -10.83 -11.48
N ALA A 203 -1.46 -11.04 -10.75
CA ALA A 203 -0.09 -10.98 -11.27
C ALA A 203 0.15 -11.98 -12.40
N LEU A 204 -0.34 -13.21 -12.24
CA LEU A 204 -0.27 -14.25 -13.27
C LEU A 204 -0.99 -13.87 -14.58
N ARG A 205 -1.83 -12.85 -14.55
CA ARG A 205 -2.55 -12.28 -15.69
C ARG A 205 -2.02 -10.92 -16.15
N GLY A 206 -0.91 -10.48 -15.55
CA GLY A 206 -0.21 -9.27 -15.98
C GLY A 206 -0.58 -8.01 -15.19
N ALA A 207 -1.31 -8.11 -14.08
CA ALA A 207 -1.49 -7.00 -13.16
C ALA A 207 -0.17 -6.64 -12.44
N SER A 208 0.04 -5.38 -12.16
CA SER A 208 1.24 -4.86 -11.50
C SER A 208 1.02 -4.47 -10.05
N PHE A 209 -0.22 -4.36 -9.62
CA PHE A 209 -0.58 -4.04 -8.23
C PHE A 209 -1.96 -4.57 -7.86
N LEU A 210 -2.16 -4.72 -6.54
CA LEU A 210 -3.46 -4.89 -5.92
C LEU A 210 -3.65 -3.78 -4.87
N GLY A 211 -4.60 -2.87 -5.11
CA GLY A 211 -5.06 -1.88 -4.16
C GLY A 211 -5.96 -2.51 -3.11
N LEU A 212 -5.77 -2.14 -1.86
CA LEU A 212 -6.59 -2.56 -0.73
C LEU A 212 -7.22 -1.33 -0.09
N SER A 213 -8.49 -1.44 0.30
CA SER A 213 -9.11 -0.49 1.24
C SER A 213 -8.26 -0.35 2.49
N PRO A 214 -8.39 0.75 3.28
CA PRO A 214 -7.61 0.91 4.48
C PRO A 214 -7.70 -0.32 5.38
N ALA A 215 -6.55 -0.88 5.76
CA ALA A 215 -6.44 -2.01 6.67
C ALA A 215 -6.01 -1.55 8.07
N HIS A 216 -6.48 -0.35 8.46
CA HIS A 216 -6.19 0.27 9.75
C HIS A 216 -6.88 -0.44 10.91
N ALA A 217 -6.28 -0.38 12.10
CA ALA A 217 -6.85 -0.97 13.30
C ALA A 217 -8.20 -0.35 13.65
N LEU A 218 -9.22 -1.17 13.73
CA LEU A 218 -10.56 -0.82 14.21
C LEU A 218 -10.66 -1.07 15.72
N PHE A 219 -11.86 -1.12 16.24
CA PHE A 219 -12.10 -1.30 17.68
C PHE A 219 -12.31 -2.78 18.01
N PRO A 220 -11.42 -3.42 18.79
CA PRO A 220 -11.56 -4.86 19.07
C PRO A 220 -12.79 -5.20 19.91
N THR A 221 -13.27 -4.27 20.72
CA THR A 221 -14.43 -4.45 21.63
C THR A 221 -15.73 -3.86 21.10
N ASP A 222 -15.70 -3.08 20.03
CA ASP A 222 -16.86 -2.49 19.37
C ASP A 222 -16.86 -2.79 17.87
N ARG A 223 -17.30 -4.00 17.52
CA ARG A 223 -17.35 -4.48 16.14
C ARG A 223 -18.51 -3.91 15.32
N ALA A 224 -19.21 -2.89 15.83
CA ALA A 224 -20.16 -2.06 15.07
C ALA A 224 -19.43 -0.89 14.37
N LYS A 225 -18.29 -0.44 14.90
CA LYS A 225 -17.42 0.55 14.27
C LYS A 225 -16.55 -0.12 13.21
N ILE A 226 -17.08 -0.23 11.99
CA ILE A 226 -16.51 -1.03 10.90
C ILE A 226 -15.96 -0.21 9.74
N SER A 227 -16.17 1.11 9.74
CA SER A 227 -15.66 1.97 8.67
C SER A 227 -14.13 1.97 8.64
N PRO A 228 -13.50 1.56 7.54
CA PRO A 228 -12.04 1.59 7.43
C PRO A 228 -11.48 3.03 7.35
N TYR A 229 -12.36 4.02 7.12
CA TYR A 229 -12.01 5.44 7.07
C TYR A 229 -12.23 6.19 8.40
N SER A 230 -12.74 5.49 9.44
CA SER A 230 -12.83 5.98 10.82
C SER A 230 -12.21 4.97 11.80
N PRO A 231 -10.93 4.64 11.64
CA PRO A 231 -10.26 3.62 12.44
C PRO A 231 -9.94 4.12 13.85
N SER A 232 -9.69 3.19 14.77
CA SER A 232 -9.09 3.47 16.09
C SER A 232 -7.68 4.03 15.95
N SER A 233 -6.89 3.51 14.99
CA SER A 233 -5.55 4.01 14.69
C SER A 233 -5.13 3.71 13.25
N ARG A 234 -4.60 4.72 12.57
CA ARG A 234 -4.00 4.59 11.23
C ARG A 234 -2.57 4.04 11.25
N LEU A 235 -1.96 3.94 12.43
CA LEU A 235 -0.59 3.45 12.62
C LEU A 235 -0.53 1.92 12.61
N PHE A 236 -1.62 1.25 12.96
CA PHE A 236 -1.67 -0.18 13.20
C PHE A 236 -2.67 -0.87 12.27
N LEU A 237 -2.67 -2.20 12.29
CA LEU A 237 -3.41 -3.05 11.37
C LEU A 237 -4.66 -3.65 12.03
N GLU A 238 -5.72 -3.85 11.24
CA GLU A 238 -6.91 -4.54 11.70
C GLU A 238 -6.63 -6.04 11.92
N THR A 239 -6.85 -6.51 13.14
CA THR A 239 -6.56 -7.87 13.56
C THR A 239 -7.60 -8.89 13.11
N LEU A 240 -8.81 -8.43 12.73
CA LEU A 240 -9.86 -9.28 12.20
C LEU A 240 -9.50 -9.91 10.84
N TYR A 241 -8.52 -9.33 10.13
CA TYR A 241 -8.04 -9.86 8.85
C TYR A 241 -6.93 -10.92 8.97
N ILE A 242 -6.59 -11.35 10.20
CA ILE A 242 -5.65 -12.46 10.41
C ILE A 242 -6.31 -13.78 9.98
N GLU A 243 -5.62 -14.56 9.14
CA GLU A 243 -6.03 -15.91 8.76
C GLU A 243 -5.34 -16.93 9.67
N PRO A 244 -6.07 -17.62 10.60
CA PRO A 244 -5.46 -18.57 11.52
C PRO A 244 -4.71 -19.70 10.82
N GLY A 245 -5.29 -20.27 9.77
CA GLY A 245 -4.69 -21.37 9.01
C GLY A 245 -3.36 -21.05 8.33
N ALA A 246 -3.04 -19.75 8.18
CA ALA A 246 -1.76 -19.29 7.65
C ALA A 246 -0.68 -19.06 8.71
N LEU A 247 -0.98 -19.27 10.00
CA LEU A 247 -0.04 -19.09 11.10
C LEU A 247 0.97 -20.26 11.17
N PRO A 248 2.25 -19.97 11.47
CA PRO A 248 3.25 -21.03 11.64
C PRO A 248 2.87 -22.03 12.73
N GLY A 249 2.98 -23.35 12.43
CA GLY A 249 2.67 -24.39 13.41
C GLY A 249 1.20 -24.50 13.81
N PHE A 250 0.29 -23.85 13.09
CA PHE A 250 -1.14 -23.88 13.42
C PHE A 250 -1.76 -25.26 13.28
N ALA A 251 -1.40 -25.99 12.22
CA ALA A 251 -1.91 -27.34 12.00
C ALA A 251 -1.53 -28.30 13.16
N GLY A 252 -2.52 -28.96 13.76
CA GLY A 252 -2.34 -29.86 14.90
C GLY A 252 -2.18 -29.17 16.26
N SER A 253 -2.32 -27.84 16.33
CA SER A 253 -2.34 -27.08 17.59
C SER A 253 -3.73 -27.08 18.23
N ARG A 254 -3.82 -26.74 19.52
CA ARG A 254 -5.08 -26.48 20.23
C ARG A 254 -5.93 -25.41 19.52
N ALA A 255 -5.29 -24.39 18.98
CA ALA A 255 -5.98 -23.36 18.20
C ALA A 255 -6.66 -23.93 16.93
N ALA A 256 -6.06 -24.94 16.29
CA ALA A 256 -6.66 -25.64 15.15
C ALA A 256 -7.86 -26.51 15.57
N GLU A 257 -7.83 -27.12 16.76
CA GLU A 257 -8.96 -27.86 17.32
C GLU A 257 -10.14 -26.94 17.62
N ILE A 258 -9.87 -25.74 18.16
CA ILE A 258 -10.90 -24.72 18.39
C ILE A 258 -11.50 -24.25 17.05
N LEU A 259 -10.69 -24.00 16.04
CA LEU A 259 -11.18 -23.65 14.70
C LEU A 259 -12.12 -24.73 14.15
N GLU A 260 -11.74 -25.99 14.29
CA GLU A 260 -12.54 -27.12 13.85
C GLU A 260 -13.87 -27.23 14.60
N SER A 261 -13.89 -26.96 15.91
CA SER A 261 -15.11 -26.95 16.70
C SER A 261 -16.13 -25.88 16.27
N HIS A 262 -15.66 -24.81 15.61
CA HIS A 262 -16.50 -23.73 15.08
C HIS A 262 -16.88 -23.91 13.60
N ARG A 263 -16.58 -25.04 12.97
CA ARG A 263 -16.77 -25.28 11.53
C ARG A 263 -18.17 -24.88 11.04
N ALA A 264 -19.23 -25.33 11.69
CA ALA A 264 -20.60 -25.02 11.28
C ALA A 264 -20.91 -23.49 11.35
N ARG A 265 -20.39 -22.81 12.36
CA ARG A 265 -20.54 -21.35 12.48
C ARG A 265 -19.77 -20.63 11.38
N ILE A 266 -18.58 -21.09 11.05
CA ILE A 266 -17.73 -20.56 9.98
C ILE A 266 -18.42 -20.72 8.62
N GLU A 267 -19.01 -21.87 8.35
CA GLU A 267 -19.80 -22.11 7.13
C GLU A 267 -20.96 -21.11 7.03
N THR A 268 -21.72 -20.92 8.10
CA THR A 268 -22.77 -19.90 8.16
C THR A 268 -22.22 -18.50 7.87
N LEU A 269 -21.12 -18.11 8.51
CA LEU A 269 -20.50 -16.80 8.31
C LEU A 269 -19.99 -16.61 6.88
N ARG A 270 -19.53 -17.66 6.21
CA ARG A 270 -19.10 -17.62 4.81
C ARG A 270 -20.27 -17.46 3.85
N ASP A 271 -21.40 -18.11 4.12
CA ASP A 271 -22.54 -18.18 3.20
C ASP A 271 -23.33 -16.86 3.14
N ILE A 272 -23.45 -16.14 4.23
CA ILE A 272 -24.12 -14.84 4.24
C ILE A 272 -23.46 -13.83 3.32
N SER A 273 -24.25 -12.96 2.67
CA SER A 273 -23.77 -11.98 1.68
C SER A 273 -23.07 -10.77 2.30
N LEU A 274 -23.35 -10.47 3.56
CA LEU A 274 -22.74 -9.37 4.32
C LEU A 274 -21.77 -9.90 5.35
N VAL A 275 -20.71 -9.16 5.62
CA VAL A 275 -19.78 -9.50 6.71
C VAL A 275 -20.48 -9.30 8.05
N ASP A 276 -20.45 -10.32 8.90
CA ASP A 276 -20.78 -10.26 10.33
C ASP A 276 -19.47 -10.10 11.12
N HIS A 277 -19.03 -8.85 11.29
CA HIS A 277 -17.77 -8.55 11.98
C HIS A 277 -17.73 -9.06 13.42
N ALA A 278 -18.86 -8.98 14.13
CA ALA A 278 -18.97 -9.48 15.48
C ALA A 278 -18.91 -11.01 15.52
N GLY A 279 -19.68 -11.69 14.67
CA GLY A 279 -19.68 -13.15 14.60
C GLY A 279 -18.34 -13.73 14.15
N VAL A 280 -17.61 -13.05 13.24
CA VAL A 280 -16.24 -13.43 12.88
C VAL A 280 -15.31 -13.29 14.08
N TRP A 281 -15.42 -12.20 14.85
CA TRP A 281 -14.58 -11.99 16.04
C TRP A 281 -14.87 -13.01 17.15
N GLU A 282 -16.13 -13.37 17.37
CA GLU A 282 -16.52 -14.43 18.30
C GLU A 282 -15.84 -15.78 18.01
N VAL A 283 -15.64 -16.10 16.74
CA VAL A 283 -14.91 -17.30 16.30
C VAL A 283 -13.39 -17.10 16.36
N LEU A 284 -12.89 -15.96 15.92
CA LEU A 284 -11.45 -15.71 15.76
C LEU A 284 -10.75 -15.49 17.09
N SER A 285 -11.37 -14.76 18.04
CA SER A 285 -10.73 -14.38 19.31
C SER A 285 -10.25 -15.60 20.12
N PRO A 286 -11.06 -16.63 20.40
CA PRO A 286 -10.60 -17.79 21.17
C PRO A 286 -9.50 -18.58 20.46
N ILE A 287 -9.47 -18.57 19.12
CA ILE A 287 -8.43 -19.23 18.34
C ILE A 287 -7.10 -18.48 18.53
N LEU A 288 -7.10 -17.15 18.45
CA LEU A 288 -5.91 -16.33 18.63
C LEU A 288 -5.40 -16.37 20.07
N GLU A 289 -6.30 -16.42 21.06
CA GLU A 289 -5.92 -16.59 22.48
C GLU A 289 -5.23 -17.92 22.73
N ALA A 290 -5.80 -19.03 22.23
CA ALA A 290 -5.18 -20.34 22.36
C ALA A 290 -3.81 -20.39 21.64
N TYR A 291 -3.71 -19.76 20.47
CA TYR A 291 -2.44 -19.67 19.73
C TYR A 291 -1.40 -18.85 20.48
N TRP A 292 -1.80 -17.74 21.14
CA TRP A 292 -0.93 -16.95 22.02
C TRP A 292 -0.42 -17.76 23.19
N GLU A 293 -1.32 -18.46 23.90
CA GLU A 293 -0.98 -19.23 25.10
C GLU A 293 0.09 -20.29 24.83
N ASP A 294 0.06 -20.92 23.66
CA ASP A 294 0.98 -21.97 23.25
C ASP A 294 2.21 -21.44 22.49
N SER A 295 2.31 -20.09 22.25
CA SER A 295 3.33 -19.50 21.39
C SER A 295 4.70 -19.36 22.05
N ASP A 296 5.76 -19.49 21.23
CA ASP A 296 7.13 -19.11 21.62
C ASP A 296 7.25 -17.62 21.92
N ALA A 297 6.38 -16.77 21.35
CA ALA A 297 6.32 -15.34 21.63
C ALA A 297 5.94 -15.06 23.09
N ARG A 298 4.92 -15.73 23.62
CA ARG A 298 4.54 -15.64 25.05
C ARG A 298 5.65 -16.15 25.94
N ALA A 299 6.27 -17.25 25.57
CA ALA A 299 7.39 -17.84 26.31
C ALA A 299 8.69 -17.00 26.21
N GLY A 300 8.72 -15.91 25.45
CA GLY A 300 9.91 -15.04 25.26
C GLY A 300 11.00 -15.66 24.38
N LYS A 301 10.68 -16.67 23.58
CA LYS A 301 11.64 -17.37 22.70
C LYS A 301 11.60 -16.89 21.25
N ASP A 302 10.51 -16.20 20.83
CA ASP A 302 10.39 -15.65 19.46
C ASP A 302 11.18 -14.34 19.33
N THR A 303 12.32 -14.41 18.65
CA THR A 303 13.19 -13.24 18.41
C THR A 303 12.58 -12.25 17.43
N GLY A 304 11.72 -12.71 16.49
CA GLY A 304 11.01 -11.84 15.55
C GLY A 304 9.97 -10.98 16.27
N PHE A 305 9.21 -11.58 17.19
CA PHE A 305 8.29 -10.85 18.04
C PHE A 305 9.01 -9.84 18.94
N ALA A 306 10.16 -10.24 19.52
CA ALA A 306 10.94 -9.34 20.36
C ALA A 306 11.43 -8.12 19.58
N ALA A 307 11.97 -8.33 18.37
CA ALA A 307 12.39 -7.25 17.47
C ALA A 307 11.24 -6.34 17.03
N PHE A 308 10.07 -6.93 16.69
CA PHE A 308 8.88 -6.17 16.33
C PHE A 308 8.40 -5.26 17.47
N ARG A 309 8.42 -5.76 18.71
CA ARG A 309 8.06 -4.99 19.89
C ARG A 309 9.03 -3.83 20.13
N GLU A 310 10.34 -4.07 20.00
CA GLU A 310 11.37 -3.04 20.13
C GLU A 310 11.22 -1.96 19.04
N GLU A 311 11.05 -2.35 17.78
CA GLU A 311 10.82 -1.43 16.65
C GLU A 311 9.56 -0.57 16.84
N GLY A 312 8.45 -1.18 17.31
CA GLY A 312 7.16 -0.52 17.53
C GLY A 312 7.16 0.49 18.67
N GLY A 313 8.01 0.29 19.68
CA GLY A 313 8.28 1.21 20.77
C GLY A 313 7.03 1.66 21.52
N GLU A 314 7.03 2.96 21.90
CA GLU A 314 5.96 3.56 22.68
C GLU A 314 4.60 3.55 21.95
N ASN A 315 4.55 3.88 20.67
CA ASN A 315 3.29 3.91 19.91
C ASN A 315 2.59 2.55 19.93
N LEU A 316 3.34 1.45 19.71
CA LEU A 316 2.79 0.10 19.72
C LEU A 316 2.32 -0.31 21.13
N THR A 317 3.10 0.03 22.16
CA THR A 317 2.72 -0.26 23.54
C THR A 317 1.48 0.52 23.97
N SER A 318 1.38 1.81 23.59
CA SER A 318 0.21 2.64 23.88
C SER A 318 -1.06 2.12 23.19
N HIS A 319 -0.97 1.74 21.92
CA HIS A 319 -2.09 1.13 21.19
C HIS A 319 -2.57 -0.17 21.85
N ALA A 320 -1.65 -1.07 22.16
CA ALA A 320 -1.98 -2.33 22.84
C ALA A 320 -2.53 -2.12 24.26
N THR A 321 -2.07 -1.09 24.96
CA THR A 321 -2.61 -0.70 26.28
C THR A 321 -4.04 -0.19 26.14
N PHE A 322 -4.33 0.64 25.11
CA PHE A 322 -5.69 1.07 24.82
C PHE A 322 -6.63 -0.10 24.55
N ASP A 323 -6.19 -1.07 23.73
CA ASP A 323 -7.00 -2.26 23.44
C ASP A 323 -7.26 -3.10 24.68
N ALA A 324 -6.26 -3.30 25.54
CA ALA A 324 -6.41 -4.01 26.80
C ALA A 324 -7.34 -3.26 27.79
N LEU A 325 -7.25 -1.92 27.86
CA LEU A 325 -8.18 -1.09 28.63
C LEU A 325 -9.61 -1.17 28.09
N SER A 326 -9.76 -1.17 26.75
CA SER A 326 -11.06 -1.30 26.10
C SER A 326 -11.76 -2.61 26.49
N GLU A 327 -11.04 -3.72 26.52
CA GLU A 327 -11.55 -5.00 27.00
C GLU A 327 -11.91 -4.94 28.50
N HIS A 328 -11.01 -4.40 29.32
CA HIS A 328 -11.23 -4.29 30.76
C HIS A 328 -12.47 -3.48 31.10
N PHE A 329 -12.65 -2.32 30.46
CA PHE A 329 -13.83 -1.49 30.71
C PHE A 329 -15.11 -2.03 30.06
N ARG A 330 -14.99 -2.75 28.93
CA ARG A 330 -16.13 -3.46 28.33
C ARG A 330 -16.75 -4.47 29.28
N THR A 331 -15.94 -5.23 30.02
CA THR A 331 -16.43 -6.17 31.02
C THR A 331 -17.14 -5.48 32.20
N LYS A 332 -16.92 -4.17 32.38
CA LYS A 332 -17.57 -3.32 33.40
C LYS A 332 -18.75 -2.51 32.84
N GLY A 333 -19.17 -2.76 31.59
CA GLY A 333 -20.30 -2.11 30.93
C GLY A 333 -20.02 -0.76 30.30
N ALA A 334 -18.76 -0.32 30.22
CA ALA A 334 -18.39 0.88 29.48
C ALA A 334 -18.18 0.53 27.99
N HIS A 335 -18.84 1.26 27.11
CA HIS A 335 -18.89 0.95 25.68
C HIS A 335 -18.01 1.86 24.82
N TRP A 336 -17.62 3.01 25.33
CA TRP A 336 -16.80 3.99 24.60
C TRP A 336 -15.89 4.75 25.57
N LEU A 337 -14.87 5.42 25.03
CA LEU A 337 -13.85 6.13 25.82
C LEU A 337 -14.45 7.12 26.85
N GLY A 338 -15.56 7.80 26.52
CA GLY A 338 -16.23 8.73 27.42
C GLY A 338 -16.83 8.10 28.66
N ASP A 339 -17.11 6.76 28.66
CA ASP A 339 -17.62 6.02 29.81
C ASP A 339 -16.51 5.62 30.78
N TRP A 340 -15.25 5.72 30.37
CA TRP A 340 -14.12 5.35 31.24
C TRP A 340 -13.93 6.40 32.35
N PRO A 341 -13.39 6.02 33.51
CA PRO A 341 -12.96 6.98 34.52
C PRO A 341 -11.95 7.97 33.90
N GLU A 342 -12.01 9.22 34.35
CA GLU A 342 -11.25 10.32 33.73
C GLU A 342 -9.75 10.03 33.66
N GLU A 343 -9.19 9.40 34.69
CA GLU A 343 -7.78 9.03 34.79
C GLU A 343 -7.32 8.00 33.76
N TYR A 344 -8.25 7.36 33.02
CA TYR A 344 -7.96 6.40 31.95
C TYR A 344 -8.23 6.96 30.54
N ARG A 345 -8.81 8.17 30.43
CA ARG A 345 -9.21 8.73 29.10
C ARG A 345 -8.07 9.24 28.26
N ARG A 346 -6.83 9.20 28.74
CA ARG A 346 -5.61 9.53 28.01
C ARG A 346 -4.45 8.66 28.49
N ALA A 347 -3.49 8.43 27.60
CA ALA A 347 -2.25 7.76 27.95
C ALA A 347 -1.42 8.59 28.97
N GLY A 348 -0.44 7.93 29.59
CA GLY A 348 0.58 8.60 30.41
C GLY A 348 0.16 8.95 31.84
N THR A 349 -1.07 8.71 32.27
CA THR A 349 -1.51 8.90 33.67
C THR A 349 -0.96 7.82 34.59
N ASP A 350 -0.95 8.07 35.90
CA ASP A 350 -0.51 7.07 36.89
C ASP A 350 -1.43 5.84 36.91
N ALA A 351 -2.74 6.04 36.70
CA ALA A 351 -3.70 4.95 36.61
C ALA A 351 -3.41 4.03 35.41
N VAL A 352 -3.15 4.60 34.23
CA VAL A 352 -2.78 3.83 33.04
C VAL A 352 -1.44 3.10 33.22
N ARG A 353 -0.47 3.72 33.90
CA ARG A 353 0.84 3.10 34.18
C ARG A 353 0.68 1.89 35.11
N THR A 354 -0.08 2.04 36.20
CA THR A 354 -0.40 0.95 37.13
C THR A 354 -1.16 -0.18 36.43
N PHE A 355 -2.11 0.17 35.57
CA PHE A 355 -2.82 -0.82 34.76
C PHE A 355 -1.86 -1.59 33.85
N SER A 356 -0.94 -0.89 33.20
CA SER A 356 0.02 -1.50 32.28
C SER A 356 0.96 -2.48 32.98
N GLU A 357 1.36 -2.19 34.21
CA GLU A 357 2.17 -3.09 35.04
C GLU A 357 1.40 -4.34 35.43
N THR A 358 0.14 -4.17 35.85
CA THR A 358 -0.69 -5.28 36.36
C THR A 358 -1.26 -6.16 35.26
N HIS A 359 -1.40 -5.63 34.03
CA HIS A 359 -1.98 -6.35 32.87
C HIS A 359 -0.97 -6.56 31.73
N ALA A 360 0.32 -6.61 32.06
CA ALA A 360 1.41 -6.68 31.08
C ALA A 360 1.29 -7.86 30.08
N ASP A 361 0.79 -9.04 30.51
CA ASP A 361 0.61 -10.19 29.62
C ASP A 361 -0.51 -9.94 28.61
N ARG A 362 -1.62 -9.25 29.02
CA ARG A 362 -2.70 -8.90 28.10
C ARG A 362 -2.26 -7.85 27.08
N ILE A 363 -1.48 -6.88 27.49
CA ILE A 363 -0.87 -5.88 26.58
C ILE A 363 0.07 -6.57 25.60
N ARG A 364 0.90 -7.54 26.06
CA ARG A 364 1.75 -8.33 25.17
C ARG A 364 0.96 -9.16 24.15
N TYR A 365 -0.21 -9.66 24.52
CA TYR A 365 -1.12 -10.34 23.60
C TYR A 365 -1.58 -9.40 22.47
N HIS A 366 -2.01 -8.17 22.78
CA HIS A 366 -2.40 -7.21 21.74
C HIS A 366 -1.22 -6.81 20.84
N ILE A 367 -0.01 -6.67 21.40
CA ILE A 367 1.21 -6.49 20.59
C ILE A 367 1.43 -7.70 19.67
N PHE A 368 1.18 -8.92 20.17
CA PHE A 368 1.31 -10.14 19.37
C PHE A 368 0.31 -10.20 18.23
N LEU A 369 -0.93 -9.77 18.42
CA LEU A 369 -1.91 -9.66 17.32
C LEU A 369 -1.43 -8.73 16.22
N GLN A 370 -0.83 -7.59 16.57
CA GLN A 370 -0.23 -6.67 15.58
C GLN A 370 0.97 -7.32 14.85
N TYR A 371 1.79 -8.09 15.55
CA TYR A 371 2.88 -8.86 14.95
C TYR A 371 2.38 -9.88 13.94
N LEU A 372 1.30 -10.61 14.25
CA LEU A 372 0.70 -11.57 13.34
C LEU A 372 0.13 -10.88 12.10
N ALA A 373 -0.59 -9.77 12.28
CA ALA A 373 -1.15 -8.98 11.19
C ALA A 373 -0.06 -8.43 10.26
N ASP A 374 1.00 -7.83 10.82
CA ASP A 374 2.16 -7.32 10.06
C ASP A 374 2.87 -8.44 9.29
N THR A 375 3.07 -9.59 9.92
CA THR A 375 3.72 -10.75 9.30
C THR A 375 2.90 -11.28 8.11
N GLN A 376 1.57 -11.37 8.24
CA GLN A 376 0.72 -11.84 7.15
C GLN A 376 0.60 -10.80 6.02
N LEU A 377 0.53 -9.51 6.33
CA LEU A 377 0.54 -8.45 5.30
C LEU A 377 1.87 -8.46 4.54
N LYS A 378 3.00 -8.63 5.25
CA LYS A 378 4.32 -8.81 4.64
C LYS A 378 4.36 -10.01 3.69
N ALA A 379 3.88 -11.17 4.15
CA ALA A 379 3.84 -12.39 3.34
C ALA A 379 3.00 -12.19 2.06
N SER A 380 1.90 -11.45 2.16
CA SER A 380 1.03 -11.13 1.01
C SER A 380 1.71 -10.20 0.02
N SER A 381 2.44 -9.19 0.51
CA SER A 381 3.27 -8.31 -0.34
C SER A 381 4.38 -9.10 -1.05
N GLU A 382 5.08 -9.98 -0.33
CA GLU A 382 6.11 -10.83 -0.89
C GLU A 382 5.54 -11.80 -1.94
N MET A 383 4.36 -12.36 -1.70
CA MET A 383 3.66 -13.23 -2.67
C MET A 383 3.31 -12.47 -3.95
N ALA A 384 2.80 -11.24 -3.84
CA ALA A 384 2.49 -10.38 -4.97
C ALA A 384 3.72 -10.08 -5.83
N LEU A 385 4.83 -9.69 -5.20
CA LEU A 385 6.10 -9.39 -5.86
C LEU A 385 6.72 -10.64 -6.48
N ALA A 386 6.71 -11.77 -5.76
CA ALA A 386 7.21 -13.05 -6.26
C ALA A 386 6.40 -13.58 -7.46
N ALA A 387 5.09 -13.29 -7.51
CA ALA A 387 4.24 -13.61 -8.65
C ALA A 387 4.47 -12.68 -9.86
N GLY A 388 5.28 -11.64 -9.72
CA GLY A 388 5.69 -10.75 -10.80
C GLY A 388 5.01 -9.39 -10.84
N MET A 389 4.25 -8.99 -9.83
CA MET A 389 3.77 -7.61 -9.70
C MET A 389 4.96 -6.66 -9.60
N ARG A 390 4.88 -5.52 -10.27
CA ARG A 390 5.92 -4.47 -10.22
C ARG A 390 5.85 -3.65 -8.94
N LEU A 391 4.63 -3.33 -8.50
CA LEU A 391 4.37 -2.59 -7.28
C LEU A 391 3.95 -3.50 -6.11
N GLY A 392 3.28 -4.64 -6.37
CA GLY A 392 2.75 -5.47 -5.31
C GLY A 392 1.50 -4.88 -4.68
N LEU A 393 1.47 -4.74 -3.34
CA LEU A 393 0.33 -4.14 -2.66
C LEU A 393 0.35 -2.61 -2.79
N TYR A 394 -0.82 -2.05 -2.98
CA TYR A 394 -1.11 -0.62 -2.94
C TYR A 394 -2.04 -0.37 -1.75
N ARG A 395 -1.56 0.34 -0.73
CA ARG A 395 -2.32 0.63 0.49
C ARG A 395 -3.02 1.98 0.41
N ASP A 396 -4.09 2.12 1.17
CA ASP A 396 -4.86 3.35 1.28
C ASP A 396 -4.71 3.93 2.69
N LEU A 397 -4.43 5.24 2.79
CA LEU A 397 -4.26 5.96 4.03
C LEU A 397 -5.45 6.88 4.26
N ALA A 398 -6.28 6.56 5.25
CA ALA A 398 -7.44 7.36 5.65
C ALA A 398 -7.04 8.77 6.14
N VAL A 399 -7.92 9.75 5.91
CA VAL A 399 -7.67 11.17 6.26
C VAL A 399 -7.52 11.39 7.76
N GLY A 400 -8.26 10.66 8.58
CA GLY A 400 -8.26 10.78 10.04
C GLY A 400 -8.50 9.47 10.76
N ALA A 401 -8.51 9.52 12.10
CA ALA A 401 -8.88 8.42 12.98
C ALA A 401 -10.07 8.85 13.87
N ASP A 402 -10.83 7.86 14.36
CA ASP A 402 -11.95 8.08 15.27
C ASP A 402 -11.47 8.82 16.54
N ARG A 403 -12.22 9.83 16.97
CA ARG A 403 -11.92 10.65 18.15
C ARG A 403 -11.75 9.83 19.42
N GLY A 404 -12.51 8.74 19.57
CA GLY A 404 -12.41 7.79 20.67
C GLY A 404 -11.41 6.66 20.46
N GLY A 405 -10.57 6.73 19.42
CA GLY A 405 -9.62 5.70 19.07
C GLY A 405 -8.26 5.83 19.77
N SER A 406 -7.47 4.79 19.67
CA SER A 406 -6.16 4.71 20.32
C SER A 406 -5.15 5.73 19.81
N GLU A 407 -5.28 6.21 18.55
CA GLU A 407 -4.37 7.21 17.98
C GLU A 407 -4.48 8.55 18.72
N ILE A 408 -5.71 9.01 18.96
CA ILE A 408 -5.99 10.26 19.69
C ILE A 408 -5.76 10.07 21.18
N TRP A 409 -6.21 8.95 21.76
CA TRP A 409 -6.01 8.62 23.18
C TRP A 409 -4.53 8.62 23.58
N SER A 410 -3.66 8.12 22.69
CA SER A 410 -2.21 8.06 22.94
C SER A 410 -1.54 9.42 22.99
N HIS A 411 -1.98 10.37 22.15
CA HIS A 411 -1.35 11.66 21.96
C HIS A 411 -2.38 12.76 21.65
N PRO A 412 -3.31 13.07 22.57
CA PRO A 412 -4.37 14.04 22.31
C PRO A 412 -3.84 15.44 22.02
N GLU A 413 -2.64 15.79 22.50
CA GLU A 413 -1.97 17.07 22.28
C GLU A 413 -1.55 17.31 20.82
N ARG A 414 -1.51 16.29 20.00
CA ARG A 414 -1.16 16.40 18.57
C ARG A 414 -2.35 16.74 17.67
N PHE A 415 -3.55 16.79 18.25
CA PHE A 415 -4.78 16.95 17.52
C PHE A 415 -5.54 18.19 17.97
N ALA A 416 -6.15 18.89 17.01
CA ALA A 416 -7.10 19.95 17.26
C ALA A 416 -8.44 19.34 17.72
N ASN A 417 -8.58 19.11 19.02
CA ASN A 417 -9.69 18.34 19.59
C ASN A 417 -11.04 19.08 19.60
N GLY A 418 -11.07 20.39 19.42
CA GLY A 418 -12.29 21.20 19.37
C GLY A 418 -12.97 21.26 18.00
N VAL A 419 -12.39 20.61 16.98
CA VAL A 419 -12.88 20.64 15.60
C VAL A 419 -13.05 19.23 15.02
N SER A 420 -13.78 19.16 13.91
CA SER A 420 -13.94 17.97 13.08
C SER A 420 -13.53 18.27 11.64
N ILE A 421 -12.91 17.30 10.97
CA ILE A 421 -12.65 17.37 9.52
C ILE A 421 -13.97 17.18 8.78
N GLY A 422 -14.17 17.93 7.70
CA GLY A 422 -15.34 17.80 6.84
C GLY A 422 -15.13 18.42 5.46
N ALA A 423 -16.22 18.74 4.80
CA ALA A 423 -16.24 19.43 3.52
C ALA A 423 -17.33 20.51 3.50
N PRO A 424 -17.08 21.63 2.80
CA PRO A 424 -18.08 22.68 2.65
C PRO A 424 -19.29 22.18 1.83
N PRO A 425 -20.43 22.89 1.88
CA PRO A 425 -21.55 22.61 1.00
C PRO A 425 -21.16 22.63 -0.48
N ASP A 426 -21.56 21.58 -1.21
CA ASP A 426 -21.36 21.42 -2.64
C ASP A 426 -22.60 20.82 -3.34
N LEU A 427 -22.51 20.52 -4.65
CA LEU A 427 -23.58 19.91 -5.42
C LEU A 427 -24.02 18.52 -4.94
N LEU A 428 -23.07 17.73 -4.44
CA LEU A 428 -23.30 16.36 -3.99
C LEU A 428 -23.79 16.34 -2.54
N ALA A 429 -23.34 17.31 -1.73
CA ALA A 429 -23.67 17.48 -0.33
C ALA A 429 -24.09 18.93 -0.01
N PRO A 430 -25.34 19.36 -0.32
CA PRO A 430 -25.79 20.76 -0.15
C PRO A 430 -25.74 21.30 1.29
N LYS A 431 -25.64 20.40 2.29
CA LYS A 431 -25.47 20.76 3.70
C LYS A 431 -23.99 20.76 4.14
N GLY A 432 -23.08 20.39 3.25
CA GLY A 432 -21.71 20.03 3.59
C GLY A 432 -21.62 18.68 4.29
N GLN A 433 -20.43 18.31 4.70
CA GLN A 433 -20.18 17.02 5.38
C GLN A 433 -19.36 17.28 6.64
N ASP A 434 -19.71 16.60 7.71
CA ASP A 434 -18.91 16.45 8.93
C ASP A 434 -18.53 14.97 9.07
N TRP A 435 -17.23 14.68 9.08
CA TRP A 435 -16.73 13.30 9.13
C TRP A 435 -16.47 12.81 10.55
N GLY A 436 -16.61 13.67 11.57
CA GLY A 436 -16.42 13.32 12.98
C GLY A 436 -14.97 13.10 13.41
N LEU A 437 -14.01 13.35 12.54
CA LEU A 437 -12.60 13.03 12.73
C LEU A 437 -11.82 14.28 13.18
N PRO A 438 -11.00 14.23 14.25
CA PRO A 438 -10.11 15.34 14.61
C PRO A 438 -8.97 15.49 13.60
N ALA A 439 -8.56 16.71 13.34
CA ALA A 439 -7.39 17.02 12.52
C ALA A 439 -6.10 17.02 13.35
N PHE A 440 -4.96 16.82 12.73
CA PHE A 440 -3.69 17.21 13.34
C PHE A 440 -3.67 18.72 13.62
N ASP A 441 -3.07 19.13 14.74
CA ASP A 441 -2.82 20.52 15.04
C ASP A 441 -1.63 21.04 14.22
N PRO A 442 -1.82 22.02 13.30
CA PRO A 442 -0.75 22.47 12.43
C PRO A 442 0.42 23.12 13.19
N LEU A 443 0.15 23.80 14.29
CA LEU A 443 1.18 24.46 15.09
C LEU A 443 2.02 23.44 15.85
N GLU A 444 1.39 22.39 16.38
CA GLU A 444 2.10 21.29 17.00
C GLU A 444 2.95 20.51 15.98
N MET A 445 2.41 20.29 14.77
CA MET A 445 3.17 19.67 13.66
C MET A 445 4.44 20.47 13.31
N GLU A 446 4.36 21.79 13.29
CA GLU A 446 5.54 22.64 13.08
C GLU A 446 6.54 22.51 14.22
N ARG A 447 6.05 22.48 15.46
CA ARG A 447 6.86 22.43 16.69
C ARG A 447 7.61 21.11 16.85
N ASP A 448 6.93 19.96 16.61
CA ASP A 448 7.49 18.62 16.79
C ASP A 448 8.21 18.08 15.54
N GLY A 449 8.25 18.87 14.46
CA GLY A 449 8.89 18.50 13.20
C GLY A 449 8.14 17.39 12.47
N LEU A 450 6.82 17.40 12.50
CA LEU A 450 5.94 16.43 11.84
C LEU A 450 6.06 15.00 12.40
N LYS A 451 6.41 14.82 13.67
CA LYS A 451 6.72 13.50 14.27
C LYS A 451 5.58 12.50 14.04
N ALA A 452 4.33 12.92 14.27
CA ALA A 452 3.17 12.07 14.09
C ALA A 452 2.95 11.71 12.60
N PHE A 453 3.02 12.70 11.72
CA PHE A 453 2.85 12.48 10.27
C PHE A 453 3.95 11.59 9.68
N ARG A 454 5.23 11.75 10.12
CA ARG A 454 6.33 10.86 9.75
C ARG A 454 6.07 9.41 10.14
N ALA A 455 5.62 9.18 11.36
CA ALA A 455 5.27 7.85 11.85
C ALA A 455 4.13 7.24 11.03
N LEU A 456 3.09 8.04 10.75
CA LEU A 456 1.94 7.65 9.95
C LEU A 456 2.32 7.22 8.53
N VAL A 457 3.12 8.02 7.84
CA VAL A 457 3.58 7.72 6.48
C VAL A 457 4.44 6.44 6.46
N ARG A 458 5.38 6.29 7.41
CA ARG A 458 6.21 5.08 7.53
C ARG A 458 5.40 3.83 7.76
N ALA A 459 4.44 3.86 8.69
CA ALA A 459 3.57 2.73 8.99
C ALA A 459 2.77 2.27 7.77
N ASN A 460 2.31 3.22 6.95
CA ASN A 460 1.48 2.92 5.78
C ASN A 460 2.26 2.60 4.52
N MET A 461 3.50 3.03 4.40
CA MET A 461 4.41 2.59 3.33
C MET A 461 5.06 1.22 3.61
N ARG A 462 4.95 0.71 4.85
CA ARG A 462 5.46 -0.62 5.22
C ARG A 462 4.71 -1.71 4.43
N HIS A 463 5.44 -2.61 3.80
CA HIS A 463 4.93 -3.71 2.95
C HIS A 463 4.08 -3.25 1.75
N ALA A 464 4.21 -1.99 1.31
CA ALA A 464 3.50 -1.42 0.17
C ALA A 464 4.47 -0.98 -0.94
N GLY A 465 4.11 -1.25 -2.19
CA GLY A 465 4.81 -0.68 -3.34
C GLY A 465 4.16 0.61 -3.85
N ALA A 466 2.93 0.91 -3.38
CA ALA A 466 2.26 2.19 -3.58
C ALA A 466 1.37 2.54 -2.39
N ILE A 467 1.14 3.84 -2.18
CA ILE A 467 0.20 4.36 -1.18
C ILE A 467 -0.69 5.42 -1.81
N ARG A 468 -2.01 5.36 -1.52
CA ARG A 468 -2.96 6.44 -1.79
C ARG A 468 -3.10 7.29 -0.53
N ILE A 469 -2.99 8.59 -0.69
CA ILE A 469 -3.31 9.55 0.36
C ILE A 469 -4.74 9.99 0.13
N ASP A 470 -5.63 9.55 1.02
CA ASP A 470 -7.04 9.92 1.00
C ASP A 470 -7.20 11.41 1.30
N HIS A 471 -8.09 12.09 0.57
CA HIS A 471 -8.30 13.53 0.67
C HIS A 471 -6.98 14.31 0.70
N ALA A 472 -6.17 14.20 -0.37
CA ALA A 472 -4.80 14.71 -0.39
C ALA A 472 -4.69 16.22 -0.17
N PHE A 473 -5.80 16.97 -0.27
CA PHE A 473 -5.86 18.38 0.13
C PHE A 473 -5.45 18.60 1.59
N GLN A 474 -5.58 17.56 2.45
CA GLN A 474 -5.08 17.58 3.83
C GLN A 474 -3.60 17.96 3.95
N LEU A 475 -2.82 17.81 2.88
CA LEU A 475 -1.41 18.22 2.89
C LEU A 475 -1.27 19.75 2.88
N ALA A 476 -2.20 20.47 2.25
CA ALA A 476 -2.16 21.93 2.10
C ALA A 476 -3.15 22.64 3.02
N ARG A 477 -4.35 22.13 3.16
CA ARG A 477 -5.41 22.67 4.00
C ARG A 477 -6.47 21.62 4.32
N LEU A 478 -7.16 21.79 5.44
CA LEU A 478 -8.34 21.02 5.80
C LEU A 478 -9.53 21.94 6.04
N PHE A 479 -10.72 21.51 5.62
CA PHE A 479 -11.96 22.17 6.03
C PHE A 479 -12.33 21.63 7.40
N LEU A 480 -12.33 22.52 8.40
CA LEU A 480 -12.60 22.19 9.79
C LEU A 480 -13.92 22.80 10.23
N ILE A 481 -14.64 22.06 11.05
CA ILE A 481 -15.95 22.42 11.59
C ILE A 481 -15.83 22.41 13.12
N PRO A 482 -16.14 23.51 13.84
CA PRO A 482 -16.20 23.51 15.30
C PRO A 482 -17.21 22.48 15.80
N LEU A 483 -16.87 21.74 16.84
CA LEU A 483 -17.74 20.68 17.38
C LEU A 483 -19.13 21.23 17.74
N GLY A 484 -20.15 20.49 17.31
CA GLY A 484 -21.55 20.87 17.53
C GLY A 484 -22.09 21.96 16.62
N ARG A 485 -21.26 22.44 15.65
CA ARG A 485 -21.68 23.39 14.62
C ARG A 485 -21.96 22.70 13.30
N SER A 486 -22.61 23.39 12.39
CA SER A 486 -22.86 22.90 11.03
C SER A 486 -21.65 23.13 10.13
N ALA A 487 -21.55 22.37 9.01
CA ALA A 487 -20.51 22.59 8.01
C ALA A 487 -20.54 24.01 7.38
N ARG A 488 -21.64 24.76 7.50
CA ARG A 488 -21.72 26.17 7.07
C ARG A 488 -20.93 27.11 7.95
N GLU A 489 -20.61 26.68 9.17
CA GLU A 489 -19.81 27.41 10.15
C GLU A 489 -18.35 26.90 10.20
N GLY A 490 -17.95 26.13 9.20
CA GLY A 490 -16.59 25.65 9.03
C GLY A 490 -15.72 26.61 8.23
N ALA A 491 -14.41 26.42 8.32
CA ALA A 491 -13.41 27.19 7.59
C ALA A 491 -12.23 26.29 7.17
N TYR A 492 -11.52 26.68 6.10
CA TYR A 492 -10.25 26.05 5.78
C TYR A 492 -9.15 26.54 6.72
N VAL A 493 -8.34 25.60 7.18
CA VAL A 493 -7.14 25.85 8.00
C VAL A 493 -5.93 25.29 7.26
N ALA A 494 -4.90 26.13 7.12
CA ALA A 494 -3.67 25.78 6.41
C ALA A 494 -2.86 24.72 7.17
N MET A 495 -2.20 23.85 6.43
CA MET A 495 -1.29 22.81 6.92
C MET A 495 0.15 23.10 6.45
N PRO A 496 1.19 22.57 7.11
CA PRO A 496 2.59 22.80 6.72
C PRO A 496 2.96 22.06 5.42
N PHE A 497 2.43 22.53 4.29
CA PHE A 497 2.37 21.85 2.99
C PHE A 497 3.74 21.37 2.49
N GLU A 498 4.69 22.30 2.29
CA GLU A 498 6.01 21.93 1.74
C GLU A 498 6.78 20.95 2.64
N PRO A 499 6.82 21.12 3.96
CA PRO A 499 7.39 20.12 4.85
C PRO A 499 6.68 18.75 4.80
N MET A 500 5.34 18.70 4.67
CA MET A 500 4.61 17.43 4.51
C MET A 500 4.95 16.75 3.17
N LEU A 501 5.04 17.51 2.07
CA LEU A 501 5.52 16.99 0.79
C LEU A 501 6.97 16.47 0.88
N ALA A 502 7.83 17.15 1.63
CA ALA A 502 9.21 16.71 1.85
C ALA A 502 9.25 15.37 2.63
N VAL A 503 8.37 15.18 3.64
CA VAL A 503 8.22 13.88 4.32
C VAL A 503 7.82 12.79 3.34
N LEU A 504 6.80 13.02 2.50
CA LEU A 504 6.37 12.04 1.49
C LEU A 504 7.50 11.69 0.52
N ARG A 505 8.22 12.69 0.02
CA ARG A 505 9.37 12.49 -0.87
C ARG A 505 10.47 11.65 -0.21
N LEU A 506 10.80 11.94 1.05
CA LEU A 506 11.85 11.24 1.80
C LEU A 506 11.46 9.78 2.10
N GLU A 507 10.28 9.57 2.70
CA GLU A 507 9.85 8.24 3.11
C GLU A 507 9.51 7.34 1.91
N SER A 508 9.02 7.90 0.81
CA SER A 508 8.82 7.20 -0.46
C SER A 508 10.12 6.56 -0.98
N HIS A 509 11.24 7.28 -0.90
CA HIS A 509 12.55 6.73 -1.28
C HIS A 509 13.05 5.64 -0.31
N ARG A 510 12.79 5.78 0.98
CA ARG A 510 13.17 4.81 2.01
C ARG A 510 12.40 3.50 1.86
N ALA A 511 11.10 3.61 1.65
CA ALA A 511 10.20 2.46 1.49
C ALA A 511 10.18 1.91 0.06
N LYS A 512 10.70 2.63 -0.94
CA LYS A 512 10.50 2.35 -2.38
C LYS A 512 9.02 2.24 -2.71
N CYS A 513 8.23 3.19 -2.24
CA CYS A 513 6.78 3.24 -2.33
C CYS A 513 6.34 4.42 -3.21
N LEU A 514 5.55 4.16 -4.24
CA LEU A 514 4.95 5.17 -5.11
C LEU A 514 3.85 5.91 -4.35
N VAL A 515 3.71 7.22 -4.54
CA VAL A 515 2.69 8.02 -3.88
C VAL A 515 1.63 8.46 -4.88
N ILE A 516 0.37 8.28 -4.52
CA ILE A 516 -0.82 8.65 -5.29
C ILE A 516 -1.66 9.57 -4.40
N ALA A 517 -2.01 10.73 -4.89
CA ALA A 517 -2.91 11.65 -4.21
C ALA A 517 -4.34 11.46 -4.70
N GLU A 518 -5.27 11.27 -3.79
CA GLU A 518 -6.68 11.47 -4.11
C GLU A 518 -6.93 12.98 -4.08
N ASP A 519 -6.98 13.58 -5.27
CA ASP A 519 -7.09 15.01 -5.54
C ASP A 519 -8.42 15.33 -6.27
N LEU A 520 -9.48 14.61 -5.90
CA LEU A 520 -10.83 14.83 -6.44
C LEU A 520 -11.51 15.99 -5.69
N GLY A 521 -11.99 16.98 -6.41
CA GLY A 521 -12.66 18.15 -5.85
C GLY A 521 -11.98 19.46 -6.21
N THR A 522 -12.21 20.52 -5.39
CA THR A 522 -11.70 21.87 -5.63
C THR A 522 -10.29 22.03 -5.06
N ALA A 523 -9.30 21.88 -5.92
CA ALA A 523 -7.90 22.04 -5.53
C ALA A 523 -7.55 23.49 -5.16
N PRO A 524 -6.72 23.70 -4.12
CA PRO A 524 -6.08 25.00 -3.89
C PRO A 524 -5.21 25.42 -5.08
N GLU A 525 -5.03 26.71 -5.25
CA GLU A 525 -4.15 27.25 -6.29
C GLU A 525 -2.72 26.69 -6.15
N GLY A 526 -2.10 26.26 -7.25
CA GLY A 526 -0.76 25.68 -7.27
C GLY A 526 -0.62 24.27 -6.69
N PHE A 527 -1.67 23.69 -6.11
CA PHE A 527 -1.60 22.37 -5.45
C PHE A 527 -1.23 21.26 -6.42
N SER A 528 -1.93 21.18 -7.55
CA SER A 528 -1.68 20.14 -8.57
C SER A 528 -0.26 20.22 -9.14
N ASP A 529 0.25 21.43 -9.34
CA ASP A 529 1.62 21.66 -9.82
C ASP A 529 2.65 21.21 -8.78
N ALA A 530 2.44 21.49 -7.51
CA ALA A 530 3.31 21.07 -6.41
C ALA A 530 3.34 19.53 -6.28
N LEU A 531 2.19 18.86 -6.42
CA LEU A 531 2.13 17.40 -6.46
C LEU A 531 2.90 16.83 -7.65
N MET A 532 2.68 17.37 -8.84
CA MET A 532 3.38 16.94 -10.06
C MET A 532 4.90 17.15 -9.94
N GLN A 533 5.35 18.29 -9.45
CA GLN A 533 6.76 18.58 -9.19
C GLN A 533 7.35 17.63 -8.15
N SER A 534 6.60 17.30 -7.11
CA SER A 534 6.97 16.32 -6.10
C SER A 534 6.94 14.87 -6.60
N GLY A 535 6.48 14.63 -7.83
CA GLY A 535 6.41 13.29 -8.41
C GLY A 535 5.32 12.41 -7.81
N ILE A 536 4.28 13.00 -7.24
CA ILE A 536 3.08 12.36 -6.73
C ILE A 536 2.09 12.21 -7.87
N LEU A 537 1.45 11.05 -8.00
CA LEU A 537 0.46 10.80 -9.04
C LEU A 537 -0.89 11.39 -8.64
N SER A 538 -1.61 11.97 -9.59
CA SER A 538 -3.00 12.35 -9.44
C SER A 538 -3.94 11.14 -9.59
N TYR A 539 -5.18 11.25 -9.10
CA TYR A 539 -6.21 10.23 -9.24
C TYR A 539 -7.30 10.70 -10.18
N ARG A 540 -7.56 9.97 -11.26
CA ARG A 540 -8.51 10.36 -12.32
C ARG A 540 -9.57 9.29 -12.49
N ILE A 541 -10.83 9.68 -12.30
CA ILE A 541 -11.99 8.79 -12.39
C ILE A 541 -12.74 9.03 -13.68
N LEU A 542 -13.06 7.98 -14.41
CA LEU A 542 -13.75 8.06 -15.70
C LEU A 542 -14.97 8.99 -15.66
N ALA A 543 -15.79 8.88 -14.61
CA ALA A 543 -17.02 9.67 -14.48
C ALA A 543 -16.78 11.19 -14.40
N PHE A 544 -15.61 11.64 -13.92
CA PHE A 544 -15.30 13.06 -13.67
C PHE A 544 -14.47 13.70 -14.78
N GLU A 545 -13.85 12.91 -15.65
CA GLU A 545 -13.01 13.44 -16.72
C GLU A 545 -13.85 13.84 -17.94
N ARG A 546 -14.32 15.10 -17.95
CA ARG A 546 -15.24 15.68 -18.92
C ARG A 546 -14.63 16.87 -19.61
N GLU A 547 -15.05 17.08 -20.87
CA GLU A 547 -14.89 18.33 -21.59
C GLU A 547 -15.94 19.36 -21.14
N GLN A 548 -15.74 20.64 -21.49
CA GLN A 548 -16.69 21.72 -21.11
C GLN A 548 -18.12 21.47 -21.57
N GLY A 549 -18.33 20.67 -22.60
CA GLY A 549 -19.66 20.29 -23.11
C GLY A 549 -20.27 19.03 -22.48
N GLY A 550 -19.61 18.46 -21.43
CA GLY A 550 -20.07 17.26 -20.74
C GLY A 550 -19.68 15.94 -21.44
N ALA A 551 -19.06 15.96 -22.60
CA ALA A 551 -18.51 14.78 -23.26
C ALA A 551 -17.35 14.19 -22.45
N PHE A 552 -17.14 12.88 -22.52
CA PHE A 552 -15.97 12.26 -21.92
C PHE A 552 -14.67 12.69 -22.62
N LYS A 553 -13.64 13.04 -21.85
CA LYS A 553 -12.31 13.35 -22.40
C LYS A 553 -11.76 12.14 -23.13
N ALA A 554 -11.21 12.35 -24.32
CA ALA A 554 -10.52 11.30 -25.04
C ALA A 554 -9.35 10.73 -24.20
N PRO A 555 -8.99 9.44 -24.36
CA PRO A 555 -7.92 8.83 -23.57
C PRO A 555 -6.60 9.61 -23.60
N GLU A 556 -6.26 10.21 -24.72
CA GLU A 556 -5.04 10.96 -24.94
C GLU A 556 -4.95 12.25 -24.11
N ALA A 557 -6.10 12.78 -23.65
CA ALA A 557 -6.18 13.99 -22.83
C ALA A 557 -5.92 13.73 -21.32
N TYR A 558 -5.84 12.48 -20.91
CA TYR A 558 -5.53 12.15 -19.53
C TYR A 558 -4.05 12.44 -19.19
N PRO A 559 -3.75 12.89 -17.96
CA PRO A 559 -2.39 13.16 -17.55
C PRO A 559 -1.55 11.88 -17.47
N LYS A 560 -0.27 11.99 -17.84
CA LYS A 560 0.69 10.87 -17.77
C LYS A 560 0.92 10.42 -16.34
N ASP A 561 1.17 11.37 -15.43
CA ASP A 561 1.48 11.13 -14.02
C ASP A 561 0.19 10.95 -13.22
N ALA A 562 -0.57 9.90 -13.53
CA ALA A 562 -1.84 9.59 -12.90
C ALA A 562 -2.07 8.08 -12.72
N LEU A 563 -2.95 7.77 -11.77
CA LEU A 563 -3.71 6.54 -11.71
C LEU A 563 -5.12 6.84 -12.23
N THR A 564 -5.56 6.13 -13.27
CA THR A 564 -6.93 6.19 -13.77
C THR A 564 -7.75 5.05 -13.22
N ALA A 565 -9.02 5.28 -12.89
CA ALA A 565 -9.94 4.24 -12.46
C ALA A 565 -11.34 4.44 -13.06
N ILE A 566 -12.08 3.35 -13.21
CA ILE A 566 -13.46 3.40 -13.69
C ILE A 566 -14.35 3.95 -12.58
N THR A 567 -14.24 3.39 -11.38
CA THR A 567 -15.02 3.73 -10.17
C THR A 567 -14.12 3.73 -8.94
N THR A 568 -14.70 4.12 -7.79
CA THR A 568 -14.10 4.00 -6.45
C THR A 568 -15.11 3.33 -5.50
N HIS A 569 -14.70 3.09 -4.26
CA HIS A 569 -15.59 2.55 -3.22
C HIS A 569 -16.75 3.50 -2.83
N ASP A 570 -16.61 4.81 -3.06
CA ASP A 570 -17.64 5.84 -2.77
C ASP A 570 -18.57 6.12 -3.95
N LEU A 571 -18.25 5.57 -5.10
CA LEU A 571 -19.05 5.69 -6.30
C LEU A 571 -19.84 4.41 -6.56
N PRO A 572 -20.93 4.50 -7.34
CA PRO A 572 -21.61 3.30 -7.82
C PRO A 572 -20.65 2.38 -8.54
N THR A 573 -20.83 1.08 -8.42
CA THR A 573 -20.18 0.13 -9.31
C THR A 573 -20.56 0.43 -10.75
N PHE A 574 -19.73 0.09 -11.72
CA PHE A 574 -19.99 0.41 -13.12
C PHE A 574 -21.30 -0.20 -13.63
N VAL A 575 -21.62 -1.43 -13.23
CA VAL A 575 -22.88 -2.09 -13.58
C VAL A 575 -24.05 -1.47 -12.83
N GLY A 576 -23.90 -1.13 -11.55
CA GLY A 576 -24.91 -0.44 -10.74
C GLY A 576 -25.25 0.93 -11.32
N TRP A 577 -24.24 1.72 -11.69
CA TRP A 577 -24.40 3.00 -12.37
C TRP A 577 -25.11 2.84 -13.73
N TRP A 578 -24.68 1.85 -14.53
CA TRP A 578 -25.29 1.58 -15.83
C TRP A 578 -26.78 1.28 -15.74
N ARG A 579 -27.19 0.58 -14.68
CA ARG A 579 -28.60 0.20 -14.43
C ARG A 579 -29.41 1.22 -13.61
N GLY A 580 -28.78 2.26 -13.05
CA GLY A 580 -29.43 3.26 -12.20
C GLY A 580 -29.71 2.81 -10.77
N VAL A 581 -29.10 1.70 -10.31
CA VAL A 581 -29.31 1.15 -8.96
C VAL A 581 -28.91 2.13 -7.86
N ASP A 582 -27.90 2.95 -8.10
CA ASP A 582 -27.44 3.98 -7.18
C ASP A 582 -28.46 5.09 -6.96
N THR A 583 -29.21 5.50 -8.01
CA THR A 583 -30.27 6.50 -7.92
C THR A 583 -31.44 5.96 -7.08
N ASP A 584 -31.84 4.71 -7.33
CA ASP A 584 -32.90 4.05 -6.56
C ASP A 584 -32.46 3.87 -5.09
N THR A 585 -31.21 3.50 -4.86
CA THR A 585 -30.64 3.38 -3.51
C THR A 585 -30.69 4.71 -2.77
N ARG A 586 -30.22 5.81 -3.38
CA ARG A 586 -30.22 7.15 -2.75
C ARG A 586 -31.63 7.64 -2.48
N GLN A 587 -32.59 7.36 -3.39
CA GLN A 587 -33.99 7.66 -3.17
C GLN A 587 -34.56 6.88 -1.99
N SER A 588 -34.29 5.59 -1.90
CA SER A 588 -34.77 4.75 -0.77
C SER A 588 -34.19 5.17 0.59
N LEU A 589 -33.01 5.73 0.60
CA LEU A 589 -32.34 6.27 1.79
C LEU A 589 -32.77 7.71 2.14
N GLY A 590 -33.64 8.33 1.36
CA GLY A 590 -34.07 9.72 1.57
C GLY A 590 -32.98 10.76 1.26
N LEU A 591 -31.90 10.36 0.58
CA LEU A 591 -30.86 11.27 0.12
C LEU A 591 -31.29 12.05 -1.13
N TYR A 592 -32.17 11.46 -1.93
CA TYR A 592 -32.85 12.09 -3.06
C TYR A 592 -34.38 12.07 -2.83
N ASP A 593 -35.01 13.19 -3.09
CA ASP A 593 -36.45 13.24 -3.25
C ASP A 593 -36.89 12.67 -4.62
N ALA A 594 -38.17 12.57 -4.85
CA ALA A 594 -38.69 11.97 -6.07
C ALA A 594 -38.35 12.79 -7.33
N GLU A 595 -38.33 14.11 -7.23
CA GLU A 595 -38.01 15.01 -8.36
C GLU A 595 -36.55 14.88 -8.75
N ARG A 596 -35.62 14.91 -7.78
CA ARG A 596 -34.19 14.71 -8.00
C ARG A 596 -33.90 13.32 -8.54
N ALA A 597 -34.55 12.26 -8.00
CA ALA A 597 -34.34 10.90 -8.49
C ALA A 597 -34.76 10.74 -9.95
N GLU A 598 -35.86 11.38 -10.38
CA GLU A 598 -36.32 11.35 -11.77
C GLU A 598 -35.37 12.16 -12.68
N ALA A 599 -34.89 13.31 -12.23
CA ALA A 599 -33.89 14.07 -12.96
C ALA A 599 -32.61 13.26 -13.16
N GLU A 600 -32.11 12.56 -12.12
CA GLU A 600 -30.94 11.69 -12.20
C GLU A 600 -31.14 10.49 -13.14
N ARG A 601 -32.36 9.89 -13.18
CA ARG A 601 -32.66 8.81 -14.14
C ARG A 601 -32.63 9.33 -15.58
N THR A 602 -33.18 10.52 -15.81
CA THR A 602 -33.15 11.17 -17.11
C THR A 602 -31.73 11.47 -17.56
N GLU A 603 -30.92 12.07 -16.66
CA GLU A 603 -29.51 12.36 -16.95
C GLU A 603 -28.71 11.07 -17.18
N ARG A 604 -29.01 9.98 -16.45
CA ARG A 604 -28.35 8.69 -16.64
C ARG A 604 -28.51 8.14 -18.06
N VAL A 605 -29.67 8.34 -18.68
CA VAL A 605 -29.87 7.95 -20.07
C VAL A 605 -28.91 8.73 -20.98
N ALA A 606 -28.81 10.05 -20.80
CA ALA A 606 -27.88 10.89 -21.54
C ALA A 606 -26.42 10.52 -21.30
N GLU A 607 -26.05 10.25 -20.07
CA GLU A 607 -24.70 9.83 -19.69
C GLU A 607 -24.29 8.50 -20.35
N ARG A 608 -25.19 7.53 -20.43
CA ARG A 608 -24.95 6.26 -21.12
C ARG A 608 -24.68 6.48 -22.60
N TRP A 609 -25.42 7.38 -23.24
CA TRP A 609 -25.21 7.77 -24.64
C TRP A 609 -23.83 8.44 -24.82
N ARG A 610 -23.49 9.45 -24.00
CA ARG A 610 -22.18 10.13 -24.05
C ARG A 610 -21.02 9.15 -23.89
N LEU A 611 -21.14 8.19 -22.95
CA LEU A 611 -20.10 7.17 -22.77
C LEU A 611 -20.00 6.24 -23.98
N SER A 612 -21.15 5.79 -24.51
CA SER A 612 -21.17 4.91 -25.68
C SER A 612 -20.61 5.60 -26.92
N GLU A 613 -20.88 6.90 -27.12
CA GLU A 613 -20.27 7.72 -28.17
C GLU A 613 -18.76 7.78 -28.01
N ALA A 614 -18.27 8.05 -26.81
CA ALA A 614 -16.82 8.09 -26.54
C ALA A 614 -16.15 6.74 -26.81
N LEU A 615 -16.78 5.63 -26.40
CA LEU A 615 -16.29 4.28 -26.64
C LEU A 615 -16.32 3.91 -28.13
N ALA A 616 -17.39 4.29 -28.85
CA ALA A 616 -17.51 4.06 -30.27
C ALA A 616 -16.50 4.87 -31.09
N ALA A 617 -16.28 6.13 -30.71
CA ALA A 617 -15.24 6.98 -31.32
C ALA A 617 -13.83 6.34 -31.22
N GLN A 618 -13.59 5.59 -30.17
CA GLN A 618 -12.38 4.79 -29.96
C GLN A 618 -12.46 3.37 -30.57
N GLN A 619 -13.51 3.06 -31.32
CA GLN A 619 -13.74 1.72 -31.92
C GLN A 619 -13.77 0.59 -30.87
N LEU A 620 -14.24 0.89 -29.66
CA LEU A 620 -14.40 -0.06 -28.56
C LEU A 620 -15.82 -0.61 -28.47
N LEU A 621 -16.78 0.05 -29.11
CA LEU A 621 -18.14 -0.42 -29.38
C LEU A 621 -18.42 -0.35 -30.89
N PRO A 622 -19.34 -1.18 -31.41
CA PRO A 622 -19.71 -1.20 -32.83
C PRO A 622 -20.54 0.02 -33.24
N SER A 623 -21.23 0.67 -32.31
CA SER A 623 -22.04 1.87 -32.51
C SER A 623 -22.04 2.74 -31.25
N SER A 624 -22.54 3.96 -31.36
CA SER A 624 -22.79 4.86 -30.23
C SER A 624 -24.09 4.55 -29.47
N GLU A 625 -24.87 3.61 -29.90
CA GLU A 625 -26.06 3.17 -29.17
C GLU A 625 -25.65 2.44 -27.89
N PRO A 626 -26.18 2.84 -26.72
CA PRO A 626 -25.83 2.19 -25.45
C PRO A 626 -26.21 0.70 -25.47
N PRO A 627 -25.27 -0.22 -25.24
CA PRO A 627 -25.59 -1.64 -25.16
C PRO A 627 -26.48 -1.95 -23.94
N GLU A 628 -27.27 -3.04 -24.06
CA GLU A 628 -28.11 -3.51 -22.95
C GLU A 628 -27.33 -3.73 -21.66
N HIS A 629 -26.14 -4.37 -21.79
CA HIS A 629 -25.26 -4.67 -20.66
C HIS A 629 -24.14 -3.64 -20.55
N ALA A 630 -23.74 -3.33 -19.30
CA ALA A 630 -22.65 -2.41 -19.03
C ALA A 630 -21.35 -2.86 -19.74
N PRO A 631 -20.75 -2.01 -20.57
CA PRO A 631 -19.59 -2.38 -21.39
C PRO A 631 -18.28 -2.23 -20.61
N LEU A 632 -18.11 -3.00 -19.52
CA LEU A 632 -16.94 -2.90 -18.63
C LEU A 632 -15.61 -3.08 -19.37
N GLU A 633 -15.52 -4.10 -20.23
CA GLU A 633 -14.28 -4.36 -20.98
C GLU A 633 -13.92 -3.20 -21.92
N ALA A 634 -14.93 -2.58 -22.55
CA ALA A 634 -14.72 -1.41 -23.40
C ALA A 634 -14.29 -0.19 -22.58
N ALA A 635 -14.92 0.07 -21.42
CA ALA A 635 -14.53 1.15 -20.52
C ALA A 635 -13.10 0.93 -19.95
N ALA A 636 -12.76 -0.29 -19.60
CA ALA A 636 -11.39 -0.63 -19.15
C ALA A 636 -10.36 -0.41 -20.26
N ARG A 637 -10.64 -0.82 -21.49
CA ARG A 637 -9.79 -0.57 -22.67
C ARG A 637 -9.66 0.92 -22.97
N TYR A 638 -10.75 1.68 -22.82
CA TYR A 638 -10.72 3.13 -22.99
C TYR A 638 -9.70 3.79 -22.07
N LEU A 639 -9.76 3.51 -20.78
CA LEU A 639 -8.77 3.99 -19.82
C LEU A 639 -7.38 3.39 -20.05
N ALA A 640 -7.30 2.17 -20.56
CA ALA A 640 -6.02 1.55 -20.90
C ALA A 640 -5.27 2.28 -22.04
N ARG A 641 -5.96 3.01 -22.91
CA ARG A 641 -5.34 3.84 -23.95
C ARG A 641 -4.74 5.14 -23.42
N ALA A 642 -5.19 5.60 -22.24
CA ALA A 642 -4.66 6.82 -21.65
C ALA A 642 -3.14 6.74 -21.43
N PRO A 643 -2.40 7.87 -21.53
CA PRO A 643 -0.97 7.91 -21.27
C PRO A 643 -0.61 7.68 -19.79
N SER A 644 -1.59 7.67 -18.90
CA SER A 644 -1.44 7.51 -17.46
C SER A 644 -0.70 6.23 -17.12
N ILE A 645 0.27 6.31 -16.21
CA ILE A 645 1.14 5.17 -15.89
C ILE A 645 0.43 4.03 -15.16
N LEU A 646 -0.67 4.29 -14.45
CA LEU A 646 -1.47 3.26 -13.76
C LEU A 646 -2.93 3.32 -14.18
N THR A 647 -3.57 2.15 -14.26
CA THR A 647 -5.02 1.99 -14.43
C THR A 647 -5.52 0.96 -13.43
N ALA A 648 -6.55 1.29 -12.65
CA ALA A 648 -7.18 0.42 -11.67
C ALA A 648 -8.60 0.04 -12.08
N VAL A 649 -9.00 -1.19 -11.77
CA VAL A 649 -10.39 -1.66 -11.88
C VAL A 649 -10.78 -2.28 -10.54
N GLN A 650 -11.97 -1.95 -10.04
CA GLN A 650 -12.47 -2.50 -8.78
C GLN A 650 -12.84 -3.99 -8.96
N TYR A 651 -12.60 -4.81 -7.94
CA TYR A 651 -13.03 -6.23 -7.95
C TYR A 651 -14.53 -6.36 -8.09
N GLU A 652 -15.29 -5.44 -7.49
CA GLU A 652 -16.74 -5.35 -7.57
C GLU A 652 -17.21 -5.17 -9.03
N ASP A 653 -16.51 -4.32 -9.79
CA ASP A 653 -16.78 -4.14 -11.23
C ASP A 653 -16.43 -5.39 -12.03
N VAL A 654 -15.31 -6.06 -11.70
CA VAL A 654 -14.88 -7.29 -12.36
C VAL A 654 -15.93 -8.39 -12.25
N VAL A 655 -16.56 -8.52 -11.09
CA VAL A 655 -17.60 -9.56 -10.87
C VAL A 655 -18.99 -9.11 -11.31
N GLY A 656 -19.19 -7.82 -11.60
CA GLY A 656 -20.46 -7.24 -12.00
C GLY A 656 -21.39 -6.97 -10.83
N GLU A 657 -20.83 -6.63 -9.64
CA GLU A 657 -21.62 -6.25 -8.47
C GLU A 657 -22.49 -5.02 -8.77
N LEU A 658 -23.73 -5.06 -8.29
CA LEU A 658 -24.70 -3.97 -8.51
C LEU A 658 -24.59 -2.88 -7.46
N SER A 659 -24.26 -3.26 -6.23
CA SER A 659 -24.31 -2.38 -5.07
C SER A 659 -22.92 -1.87 -4.74
N GLN A 660 -22.79 -0.58 -4.48
CA GLN A 660 -21.53 0.04 -4.08
C GLN A 660 -21.13 -0.35 -2.65
N ALA A 661 -19.85 -0.25 -2.35
CA ALA A 661 -19.29 -0.61 -1.04
C ALA A 661 -19.72 0.38 0.05
N ASN A 662 -19.79 1.66 -0.29
CA ASN A 662 -20.19 2.75 0.58
C ASN A 662 -21.11 3.73 -0.15
N VAL A 663 -22.14 4.23 0.55
CA VAL A 663 -22.97 5.35 0.09
C VAL A 663 -22.69 6.55 0.98
N PRO A 664 -21.90 7.52 0.51
CA PRO A 664 -21.60 8.73 1.28
C PRO A 664 -22.87 9.44 1.74
N GLY A 665 -22.88 9.91 3.00
CA GLY A 665 -24.03 10.56 3.61
C GLY A 665 -25.07 9.60 4.21
N SER A 666 -24.88 8.27 4.10
CA SER A 666 -25.75 7.30 4.78
C SER A 666 -25.03 6.73 6.01
N THR A 667 -25.68 6.77 7.17
CA THR A 667 -25.20 6.14 8.40
C THR A 667 -26.00 4.89 8.75
N GLU A 668 -27.27 4.90 8.39
CA GLU A 668 -28.22 3.81 8.61
C GLU A 668 -28.94 3.44 7.32
N GLY A 669 -29.55 2.27 7.28
CA GLY A 669 -30.36 1.82 6.14
C GLY A 669 -29.58 1.25 4.96
N TYR A 670 -28.25 1.43 4.89
CA TYR A 670 -27.39 0.83 3.88
C TYR A 670 -26.25 0.05 4.55
N PRO A 671 -25.89 -1.16 4.05
CA PRO A 671 -24.86 -2.00 4.66
C PRO A 671 -23.44 -1.55 4.22
N ASN A 672 -23.08 -0.30 4.52
CA ASN A 672 -21.74 0.23 4.27
C ASN A 672 -20.66 -0.69 4.85
N TRP A 673 -19.58 -0.93 4.11
CA TRP A 673 -18.38 -1.67 4.53
C TRP A 673 -18.64 -3.12 4.93
N ARG A 674 -19.71 -3.76 4.41
CA ARG A 674 -20.12 -5.13 4.78
C ARG A 674 -20.30 -6.09 3.62
N ARG A 675 -20.39 -5.60 2.37
CA ARG A 675 -20.67 -6.46 1.23
C ARG A 675 -19.49 -7.36 0.90
N LYS A 676 -19.79 -8.64 0.69
CA LYS A 676 -18.83 -9.62 0.17
C LYS A 676 -19.02 -9.77 -1.33
N LEU A 677 -17.97 -10.09 -2.05
CA LEU A 677 -18.07 -10.49 -3.45
C LEU A 677 -19.02 -11.69 -3.59
N ASP A 678 -19.73 -11.79 -4.71
CA ASP A 678 -20.72 -12.85 -4.97
C ASP A 678 -20.07 -14.24 -5.13
N ARG A 679 -18.76 -14.29 -5.40
CA ARG A 679 -18.02 -15.54 -5.67
C ARG A 679 -16.64 -15.53 -5.03
N ASN A 680 -16.08 -16.73 -4.87
CA ASN A 680 -14.72 -16.91 -4.34
C ASN A 680 -13.64 -16.48 -5.34
N LEU A 681 -12.47 -16.14 -4.83
CA LEU A 681 -11.30 -15.72 -5.60
C LEU A 681 -10.92 -16.75 -6.68
N GLU A 682 -11.03 -18.05 -6.36
CA GLU A 682 -10.72 -19.14 -7.30
C GLU A 682 -11.66 -19.11 -8.52
N ALA A 683 -12.94 -18.83 -8.32
CA ALA A 683 -13.93 -18.73 -9.41
C ALA A 683 -13.69 -17.47 -10.26
N ILE A 684 -13.35 -16.35 -9.62
CA ILE A 684 -13.00 -15.10 -10.32
C ILE A 684 -11.75 -15.30 -11.18
N ALA A 685 -10.76 -16.03 -10.64
CA ALA A 685 -9.48 -16.31 -11.28
C ALA A 685 -9.50 -17.55 -12.20
N ALA A 686 -10.62 -18.23 -12.36
CA ALA A 686 -10.71 -19.41 -13.23
C ALA A 686 -10.37 -19.10 -14.69
N PRO A 687 -9.90 -20.08 -15.49
CA PRO A 687 -9.75 -19.92 -16.93
C PRO A 687 -11.07 -19.50 -17.56
N GLY A 688 -11.07 -18.41 -18.35
CA GLY A 688 -12.30 -17.83 -18.93
C GLY A 688 -13.20 -17.08 -17.95
N GLY A 689 -12.82 -17.01 -16.67
CA GLY A 689 -13.51 -16.21 -15.64
C GLY A 689 -13.38 -14.71 -15.86
N PRO A 690 -14.07 -13.91 -15.02
CA PRO A 690 -14.14 -12.45 -15.18
C PRO A 690 -12.75 -11.79 -15.22
N LEU A 691 -11.86 -12.19 -14.33
CA LEU A 691 -10.50 -11.65 -14.28
C LEU A 691 -9.68 -11.98 -15.55
N ALA A 692 -9.90 -13.17 -16.15
CA ALA A 692 -9.23 -13.53 -17.38
C ALA A 692 -9.70 -12.68 -18.57
N LYS A 693 -11.00 -12.34 -18.64
CA LYS A 693 -11.57 -11.48 -19.67
C LYS A 693 -11.04 -10.05 -19.56
N LEU A 694 -11.06 -9.47 -18.35
CA LEU A 694 -10.50 -8.15 -18.09
C LEU A 694 -9.01 -8.09 -18.47
N ALA A 695 -8.23 -9.07 -18.04
CA ALA A 695 -6.79 -9.14 -18.35
C ALA A 695 -6.51 -9.21 -19.85
N ALA A 696 -7.32 -9.97 -20.60
CA ALA A 696 -7.22 -10.03 -22.06
C ALA A 696 -7.55 -8.66 -22.70
N ALA A 697 -8.59 -7.99 -22.22
CA ALA A 697 -8.97 -6.65 -22.68
C ALA A 697 -7.86 -5.61 -22.46
N LEU A 698 -7.26 -5.59 -21.27
CA LEU A 698 -6.19 -4.65 -20.92
C LEU A 698 -4.87 -4.97 -21.65
N SER A 699 -4.57 -6.25 -21.84
CA SER A 699 -3.40 -6.69 -22.61
C SER A 699 -3.49 -6.34 -24.07
N ALA A 700 -4.69 -6.27 -24.65
CA ALA A 700 -4.91 -5.84 -26.03
C ALA A 700 -4.50 -4.37 -26.26
N GLU A 701 -4.49 -3.54 -25.22
CA GLU A 701 -4.05 -2.15 -25.23
C GLU A 701 -2.59 -1.99 -24.74
N GLU A 702 -1.80 -3.07 -24.76
CA GLU A 702 -0.39 -3.13 -24.33
C GLU A 702 -0.14 -2.63 -22.89
N ARG A 703 -1.16 -2.70 -22.02
CA ARG A 703 -1.00 -2.41 -20.60
C ARG A 703 -0.50 -3.62 -19.85
N GLY A 704 0.36 -3.33 -18.90
CA GLY A 704 1.01 -4.33 -18.06
C GLY A 704 2.41 -4.67 -18.55
N PRO A 705 3.11 -5.52 -17.82
CA PRO A 705 4.45 -5.91 -18.19
C PRO A 705 4.41 -6.64 -19.53
N ARG A 706 5.20 -6.15 -20.47
CA ARG A 706 5.38 -6.82 -21.77
C ARG A 706 5.86 -8.24 -21.51
N SER A 707 4.91 -9.19 -21.69
CA SER A 707 5.00 -10.65 -21.59
C SER A 707 5.72 -11.22 -20.35
N GLY A 708 5.03 -12.10 -19.59
CA GLY A 708 5.51 -12.80 -18.40
C GLY A 708 6.84 -13.56 -18.53
N ALA A 709 7.35 -13.78 -19.73
CA ALA A 709 8.63 -14.44 -19.96
C ALA A 709 9.85 -13.67 -19.45
N ALA A 710 9.78 -12.32 -19.34
CA ALA A 710 10.90 -11.51 -18.84
C ALA A 710 10.90 -11.37 -17.31
N ARG A 711 9.77 -11.60 -16.64
CA ARG A 711 9.64 -11.38 -15.17
C ARG A 711 10.07 -12.59 -14.35
N LEU A 712 9.80 -13.80 -14.83
CA LEU A 712 10.14 -15.01 -14.10
C LEU A 712 11.64 -15.32 -14.12
N ALA A 713 12.38 -14.72 -15.06
CA ALA A 713 13.83 -14.80 -15.13
C ALA A 713 14.57 -14.04 -14.01
N SER A 714 13.90 -13.21 -13.23
CA SER A 714 14.53 -12.37 -12.20
C SER A 714 14.20 -12.78 -10.75
N ALA A 715 13.24 -13.67 -10.53
CA ALA A 715 12.97 -14.17 -9.19
C ALA A 715 14.09 -15.11 -8.73
N PRO A 716 14.71 -14.89 -7.58
CA PRO A 716 15.73 -15.80 -7.07
C PRO A 716 15.10 -17.17 -6.81
N PRO A 717 15.81 -18.27 -7.14
CA PRO A 717 15.33 -19.61 -6.85
C PRO A 717 15.10 -19.80 -5.36
N ARG A 718 13.87 -20.18 -4.95
CA ARG A 718 13.57 -20.51 -3.54
C ARG A 718 14.22 -21.82 -3.13
N ALA A 719 14.17 -22.81 -4.02
CA ALA A 719 14.80 -24.11 -3.87
C ALA A 719 15.16 -24.64 -5.25
N THR A 720 16.33 -25.24 -5.39
CA THR A 720 16.80 -25.87 -6.62
C THR A 720 17.01 -27.34 -6.41
N TYR A 721 16.63 -28.15 -7.40
CA TYR A 721 16.93 -29.58 -7.43
C TYR A 721 17.77 -29.89 -8.66
N ARG A 722 18.93 -30.52 -8.46
CA ARG A 722 19.82 -30.87 -9.58
C ARG A 722 19.40 -32.17 -10.25
N LEU A 723 19.18 -32.12 -11.57
CA LEU A 723 19.01 -33.25 -12.43
C LEU A 723 20.26 -33.44 -13.31
N GLN A 724 20.78 -34.67 -13.37
CA GLN A 724 21.89 -35.03 -14.24
C GLN A 724 21.36 -35.81 -15.41
N PHE A 725 21.45 -35.20 -16.61
CA PHE A 725 20.97 -35.81 -17.84
C PHE A 725 22.06 -36.63 -18.51
N HIS A 726 21.69 -37.83 -18.93
CA HIS A 726 22.49 -38.79 -19.72
C HIS A 726 21.52 -39.75 -20.45
N GLU A 727 22.02 -40.67 -21.24
CA GLU A 727 21.18 -41.61 -22.01
C GLU A 727 20.23 -42.45 -21.14
N GLY A 728 20.61 -42.76 -19.90
CA GLY A 728 19.76 -43.47 -18.93
C GLY A 728 18.82 -42.59 -18.10
N PHE A 729 18.89 -41.24 -18.24
CA PHE A 729 17.98 -40.29 -17.64
C PHE A 729 17.78 -39.08 -18.56
N THR A 730 16.78 -39.21 -19.39
CA THR A 730 16.47 -38.26 -20.48
C THR A 730 15.49 -37.16 -20.06
N PHE A 731 15.13 -36.27 -20.98
CA PHE A 731 14.05 -35.31 -20.78
C PHE A 731 12.71 -35.96 -20.49
N ALA A 732 12.43 -37.09 -21.10
CA ALA A 732 11.21 -37.87 -20.86
C ALA A 732 11.16 -38.43 -19.43
N ASP A 733 12.30 -38.80 -18.85
CA ASP A 733 12.38 -39.29 -17.47
C ASP A 733 12.30 -38.15 -16.48
N ALA A 734 12.93 -37.03 -16.79
CA ALA A 734 12.76 -35.78 -16.01
C ALA A 734 11.30 -35.34 -15.98
N GLU A 735 10.57 -35.45 -17.09
CA GLU A 735 9.13 -35.16 -17.17
C GLU A 735 8.31 -35.96 -16.15
N LYS A 736 8.63 -37.25 -15.95
CA LYS A 736 7.97 -38.08 -14.96
C LYS A 736 8.27 -37.66 -13.52
N THR A 737 9.42 -37.00 -13.27
CA THR A 737 9.81 -36.56 -11.94
C THR A 737 9.22 -35.16 -11.57
N VAL A 738 8.68 -34.42 -12.53
CA VAL A 738 8.12 -33.06 -12.30
C VAL A 738 7.05 -33.04 -11.21
N PRO A 739 6.06 -33.94 -11.15
CA PRO A 739 5.06 -33.94 -10.07
C PRO A 739 5.66 -34.14 -8.67
N TYR A 740 6.71 -34.96 -8.57
CA TYR A 740 7.43 -35.18 -7.32
C TYR A 740 8.17 -33.92 -6.90
N LEU A 741 8.90 -33.24 -7.79
CA LEU A 741 9.62 -32.00 -7.51
C LEU A 741 8.68 -30.89 -7.11
N GLN A 742 7.48 -30.83 -7.67
CA GLN A 742 6.44 -29.88 -7.29
C GLN A 742 5.95 -30.12 -5.86
N LYS A 743 5.63 -31.37 -5.49
CA LYS A 743 5.24 -31.74 -4.11
C LYS A 743 6.35 -31.43 -3.10
N LEU A 744 7.61 -31.56 -3.53
CA LEU A 744 8.79 -31.22 -2.72
C LEU A 744 8.99 -29.68 -2.57
N GLY A 745 8.21 -28.86 -3.28
CA GLY A 745 8.33 -27.38 -3.21
C GLY A 745 9.50 -26.80 -4.00
N ILE A 746 10.08 -27.58 -4.93
CA ILE A 746 11.19 -27.13 -5.78
C ILE A 746 10.70 -26.07 -6.76
N SER A 747 11.36 -24.93 -6.78
CA SER A 747 11.03 -23.80 -7.64
C SER A 747 11.83 -23.78 -8.96
N HIS A 748 13.02 -24.40 -8.98
CA HIS A 748 13.89 -24.42 -10.15
C HIS A 748 14.63 -25.75 -10.25
N VAL A 749 14.80 -26.23 -11.48
CA VAL A 749 15.65 -27.37 -11.78
C VAL A 749 17.03 -26.87 -12.21
N TYR A 750 18.07 -27.39 -11.58
CA TYR A 750 19.44 -27.21 -11.98
C TYR A 750 19.87 -28.41 -12.87
N ALA A 751 19.94 -28.20 -14.18
CA ALA A 751 20.31 -29.23 -15.13
C ALA A 751 21.83 -29.37 -15.29
N SER A 752 22.33 -30.61 -15.49
CA SER A 752 23.66 -30.80 -16.08
C SER A 752 23.70 -30.21 -17.51
N PRO A 753 24.86 -30.00 -18.14
CA PRO A 753 24.92 -29.46 -19.49
C PRO A 753 24.03 -30.23 -20.46
N LEU A 754 23.24 -29.48 -21.23
CA LEU A 754 22.29 -30.01 -22.20
C LEU A 754 22.83 -30.08 -23.63
N GLN A 755 23.98 -29.45 -23.87
CA GLN A 755 24.65 -29.43 -25.15
C GLN A 755 25.16 -30.79 -25.53
N ARG A 756 25.36 -31.02 -26.84
CA ARG A 756 25.86 -32.27 -27.38
C ARG A 756 27.20 -32.62 -26.76
N ALA A 757 27.20 -33.67 -25.96
CA ALA A 757 28.38 -34.26 -25.32
C ALA A 757 28.96 -35.38 -26.14
N ARG A 758 30.07 -35.96 -25.72
CA ARG A 758 30.60 -37.19 -26.31
C ARG A 758 29.57 -38.30 -26.19
N PRO A 759 29.47 -39.18 -27.20
CA PRO A 759 28.60 -40.35 -27.11
C PRO A 759 28.82 -41.16 -25.83
N GLY A 760 27.73 -41.55 -25.13
CA GLY A 760 27.80 -42.27 -23.88
C GLY A 760 28.21 -41.45 -22.66
N SER A 761 28.23 -40.11 -22.73
CA SER A 761 28.58 -39.26 -21.59
C SER A 761 27.53 -39.35 -20.48
N THR A 762 27.95 -39.74 -19.27
CA THR A 762 27.07 -39.86 -18.10
C THR A 762 26.88 -38.57 -17.34
N HIS A 763 27.52 -37.47 -17.76
CA HIS A 763 27.52 -36.18 -17.01
C HIS A 763 27.34 -34.93 -17.88
N GLY A 764 27.51 -35.03 -19.21
CA GLY A 764 27.29 -33.96 -20.17
C GLY A 764 28.32 -32.78 -20.14
N TYR A 765 29.41 -32.89 -19.36
CA TYR A 765 30.43 -31.83 -19.25
C TYR A 765 31.52 -31.88 -20.32
N ASP A 766 31.60 -32.95 -21.08
CA ASP A 766 32.51 -33.15 -22.20
C ASP A 766 31.85 -32.79 -23.54
N ILE A 767 31.41 -31.49 -23.60
CA ILE A 767 30.65 -30.93 -24.71
C ILE A 767 31.53 -30.90 -25.98
N VAL A 768 31.05 -31.51 -27.06
CA VAL A 768 31.69 -31.54 -28.39
C VAL A 768 31.05 -30.54 -29.36
N ASP A 769 29.77 -30.14 -29.13
CA ASP A 769 29.08 -29.13 -29.90
C ASP A 769 28.18 -28.26 -29.01
N HIS A 770 28.51 -26.98 -28.88
CA HIS A 770 27.76 -26.04 -28.11
C HIS A 770 26.51 -25.47 -28.81
N SER A 771 26.31 -25.77 -30.08
CA SER A 771 25.20 -25.27 -30.88
C SER A 771 23.99 -26.23 -30.93
N GLN A 772 24.13 -27.45 -30.47
CA GLN A 772 23.10 -28.49 -30.51
C GLN A 772 22.80 -29.02 -29.10
N ILE A 773 21.52 -29.38 -28.88
CA ILE A 773 21.11 -30.16 -27.69
C ILE A 773 21.52 -31.62 -27.90
N ASN A 774 22.01 -32.27 -26.86
CA ASN A 774 22.47 -33.66 -26.96
C ASN A 774 21.28 -34.57 -27.34
N PRO A 775 21.38 -35.26 -28.49
CA PRO A 775 20.33 -36.15 -28.93
C PRO A 775 20.11 -37.37 -28.00
N GLU A 776 21.14 -37.82 -27.26
CA GLU A 776 21.04 -38.98 -26.33
C GLU A 776 20.14 -38.67 -25.12
N ILE A 777 19.90 -37.38 -24.78
CA ILE A 777 19.02 -36.98 -23.68
C ILE A 777 17.64 -36.50 -24.15
N GLY A 778 17.33 -36.66 -25.46
CA GLY A 778 16.05 -36.32 -26.07
C GLY A 778 16.10 -35.17 -27.09
N GLY A 779 17.27 -34.57 -27.34
CA GLY A 779 17.49 -33.58 -28.38
C GLY A 779 16.65 -32.35 -28.30
N GLU A 780 16.55 -31.58 -29.38
CA GLU A 780 15.78 -30.33 -29.46
C GLU A 780 14.27 -30.51 -29.36
N GLU A 781 13.75 -31.74 -29.62
CA GLU A 781 12.32 -32.04 -29.53
C GLU A 781 11.88 -32.43 -28.12
N GLY A 782 12.74 -33.07 -27.33
CA GLY A 782 12.43 -33.49 -25.97
C GLY A 782 12.37 -32.35 -24.96
N LEU A 783 13.23 -31.35 -25.08
CA LEU A 783 13.25 -30.22 -24.16
C LEU A 783 11.95 -29.40 -24.13
N PRO A 784 11.30 -29.04 -25.28
CA PRO A 784 9.99 -28.41 -25.29
C PRO A 784 8.87 -29.30 -24.74
N GLN A 785 8.98 -30.63 -24.81
CA GLN A 785 7.98 -31.55 -24.25
C GLN A 785 8.05 -31.55 -22.73
N LEU A 786 9.23 -31.67 -22.14
CA LEU A 786 9.45 -31.50 -20.70
C LEU A 786 8.90 -30.16 -20.20
N HIS A 787 9.09 -29.09 -20.98
CA HIS A 787 8.59 -27.77 -20.63
C HIS A 787 7.06 -27.65 -20.68
N ARG A 788 6.39 -28.27 -21.66
CA ARG A 788 4.91 -28.20 -21.80
C ARG A 788 4.17 -28.92 -20.69
N ARG A 789 4.74 -29.98 -20.12
CA ARG A 789 4.15 -30.74 -19.01
C ARG A 789 4.52 -30.22 -17.61
N ALA A 790 5.50 -29.34 -17.49
CA ALA A 790 5.74 -28.64 -16.22
C ALA A 790 4.47 -27.91 -15.82
N PRO A 791 3.82 -28.22 -14.68
CA PRO A 791 2.57 -27.58 -14.31
C PRO A 791 2.80 -26.08 -14.13
N ARG A 792 1.92 -25.26 -14.70
CA ARG A 792 1.88 -23.83 -14.33
C ARG A 792 1.51 -23.77 -12.85
N PRO A 793 2.36 -23.30 -11.93
CA PRO A 793 3.22 -22.12 -12.01
C PRO A 793 4.72 -22.42 -11.77
N TRP A 794 5.34 -23.19 -12.61
CA TRP A 794 6.80 -23.18 -12.62
C TRP A 794 7.24 -21.94 -13.40
N PRO A 795 8.06 -21.06 -12.79
CA PRO A 795 8.54 -19.91 -13.51
C PRO A 795 9.35 -20.33 -14.73
N GLU A 796 8.94 -19.83 -15.89
CA GLU A 796 9.70 -19.95 -17.12
C GLU A 796 10.97 -19.10 -17.00
N ALA A 797 12.09 -19.69 -16.66
CA ALA A 797 13.36 -19.01 -16.72
C ALA A 797 14.11 -19.36 -18.00
N ALA A 798 14.31 -18.37 -18.84
CA ALA A 798 15.12 -18.51 -20.04
C ALA A 798 16.62 -18.52 -19.70
N PRO A 799 17.43 -19.39 -20.32
CA PRO A 799 18.87 -19.34 -20.16
C PRO A 799 19.42 -18.14 -20.94
N ARG A 800 20.00 -17.17 -20.25
CA ARG A 800 20.86 -16.16 -20.87
C ARG A 800 22.31 -16.64 -20.73
N HIS A 801 22.79 -17.35 -21.73
CA HIS A 801 24.24 -17.48 -21.93
C HIS A 801 24.77 -16.17 -22.54
N ARG A 802 25.38 -15.31 -21.73
CA ARG A 802 26.43 -14.44 -22.23
C ARG A 802 27.68 -15.28 -22.27
N ALA A 803 28.10 -15.67 -23.46
CA ALA A 803 29.46 -16.13 -23.66
C ALA A 803 30.41 -14.98 -23.28
N GLN A 804 31.11 -15.14 -22.14
CA GLN A 804 32.30 -14.33 -21.89
C GLN A 804 33.49 -15.01 -22.52
N PRO A 805 34.32 -14.31 -23.28
CA PRO A 805 35.54 -14.86 -23.77
C PRO A 805 36.64 -14.83 -22.68
N HIS A 806 37.20 -16.02 -22.45
CA HIS A 806 38.54 -16.29 -21.94
C HIS A 806 38.90 -16.05 -20.47
N GLY A 807 39.19 -17.14 -19.87
CA GLY A 807 40.01 -17.25 -18.67
C GLY A 807 40.09 -18.70 -18.24
N CYS A 808 41.23 -19.33 -18.51
CA CYS A 808 41.55 -20.65 -17.96
C CYS A 808 41.28 -20.74 -16.47
N GLY A 809 40.54 -21.78 -16.07
CA GLY A 809 40.71 -22.39 -14.77
C GLY A 809 39.91 -21.82 -13.60
N ARG A 810 38.57 -21.76 -13.70
CA ARG A 810 37.68 -21.99 -12.53
C ARG A 810 36.33 -22.47 -13.03
N ARG A 811 35.95 -23.67 -12.65
CA ARG A 811 34.65 -24.26 -12.93
C ARG A 811 33.54 -23.40 -12.29
N ARG A 812 32.78 -22.66 -13.09
CA ARG A 812 31.49 -22.07 -12.68
C ARG A 812 30.37 -22.96 -13.20
N GLN A 813 29.58 -23.46 -12.29
CA GLN A 813 28.38 -24.24 -12.57
C GLN A 813 27.29 -23.29 -13.08
N SER A 814 26.61 -23.66 -14.17
CA SER A 814 25.53 -22.86 -14.76
C SER A 814 24.19 -23.33 -14.22
N VAL A 815 23.40 -22.42 -13.67
CA VAL A 815 22.00 -22.65 -13.31
C VAL A 815 21.17 -22.46 -14.58
N VAL A 816 20.47 -23.51 -15.00
CA VAL A 816 19.56 -23.47 -16.14
C VAL A 816 18.15 -23.54 -15.60
N ALA A 817 17.41 -22.46 -15.77
CA ALA A 817 15.98 -22.46 -15.52
C ALA A 817 15.25 -22.82 -16.82
N LEU A 818 14.31 -23.76 -16.78
CA LEU A 818 13.55 -24.25 -17.94
C LEU A 818 12.45 -23.25 -18.35
N GLY A 819 12.63 -22.55 -19.48
CA GLY A 819 11.61 -21.64 -20.04
C GLY A 819 11.59 -21.62 -21.57
N ALA A 820 10.40 -21.50 -22.14
CA ALA A 820 10.09 -21.64 -23.55
C ALA A 820 10.53 -20.44 -24.40
N ARG A 821 11.75 -20.40 -24.87
CA ARG A 821 12.16 -19.55 -26.01
C ARG A 821 13.43 -20.01 -26.70
N MET A 822 13.55 -21.30 -26.99
CA MET A 822 14.67 -21.74 -27.83
C MET A 822 14.39 -21.81 -29.34
N GLY A 823 13.13 -21.74 -29.78
CA GLY A 823 12.78 -21.89 -31.21
C GLY A 823 13.13 -20.76 -32.15
N ARG A 824 13.52 -19.59 -31.65
CA ARG A 824 13.84 -18.41 -32.49
C ARG A 824 15.28 -17.88 -32.35
N SER A 825 16.11 -18.47 -31.50
CA SER A 825 17.46 -17.97 -31.25
C SER A 825 18.52 -18.61 -32.16
N LEU A 826 18.24 -19.80 -32.71
CA LEU A 826 19.15 -20.48 -33.61
C LEU A 826 19.30 -19.78 -34.98
N ALA A 827 18.26 -19.08 -35.44
CA ALA A 827 18.33 -18.31 -36.68
C ALA A 827 19.17 -16.99 -36.56
N ARG A 828 19.58 -16.59 -35.35
CA ARG A 828 20.43 -15.40 -35.10
C ARG A 828 21.91 -15.71 -34.91
N GLY A 829 22.32 -16.98 -34.93
CA GLY A 829 23.74 -17.35 -34.85
C GLY A 829 24.58 -16.91 -36.04
N GLN A 830 23.98 -16.68 -37.19
CA GLN A 830 24.66 -16.14 -38.38
C GLN A 830 24.92 -14.63 -38.30
N CYS A 831 24.10 -13.86 -37.59
CA CYS A 831 24.34 -12.43 -37.43
C CYS A 831 25.46 -12.10 -36.42
N LEU A 832 25.79 -13.00 -35.50
CA LEU A 832 26.87 -12.75 -34.52
C LEU A 832 28.25 -12.90 -35.12
N ARG A 833 28.45 -13.71 -36.16
CA ARG A 833 29.74 -13.85 -36.86
C ARG A 833 30.12 -12.56 -37.63
N HIS A 834 29.13 -11.82 -38.12
CA HIS A 834 29.38 -10.55 -38.82
C HIS A 834 29.73 -9.37 -37.91
N ARG A 835 29.24 -9.38 -36.65
CA ARG A 835 29.56 -8.30 -35.68
C ARG A 835 30.87 -8.50 -34.95
N LEU A 836 31.35 -9.72 -34.79
CA LEU A 836 32.65 -10.00 -34.19
C LEU A 836 33.80 -9.69 -35.18
N GLY A 837 33.57 -9.77 -36.50
CA GLY A 837 34.49 -9.31 -37.51
C GLY A 837 34.70 -7.79 -37.59
N ALA A 838 33.66 -7.02 -37.28
CA ALA A 838 33.70 -5.56 -37.26
C ALA A 838 34.39 -4.99 -36.03
N ALA A 839 34.23 -5.64 -34.84
CA ALA A 839 34.86 -5.21 -33.60
C ALA A 839 36.39 -5.46 -33.59
N ARG A 840 36.88 -6.45 -34.36
CA ARG A 840 38.32 -6.69 -34.52
C ARG A 840 38.99 -5.63 -35.38
N ARG A 841 38.31 -5.02 -36.34
CA ARG A 841 38.89 -3.96 -37.23
C ARG A 841 38.96 -2.58 -36.59
N GLN A 842 38.15 -2.31 -35.55
CA GLN A 842 38.20 -1.02 -34.82
C GLN A 842 39.26 -0.96 -33.72
N ARG A 843 39.87 -2.07 -33.32
CA ARG A 843 40.95 -2.08 -32.31
C ARG A 843 42.35 -1.94 -32.88
N GLN A 844 42.53 -1.89 -34.22
CA GLN A 844 43.85 -1.74 -34.85
C GLN A 844 44.26 -0.29 -35.23
N ALA A 845 43.44 0.69 -34.89
CA ALA A 845 43.69 2.11 -35.24
C ALA A 845 43.67 3.01 -33.99
N ARG A 846 44.49 2.74 -32.98
CA ARG A 846 44.89 3.76 -31.98
C ARG A 846 46.35 3.57 -31.60
N HIS A 847 47.15 4.56 -31.98
CA HIS A 847 48.58 4.73 -31.72
C HIS A 847 48.91 4.93 -30.21
N PRO A 848 50.17 4.66 -29.82
CA PRO A 848 50.64 4.60 -28.43
C PRO A 848 51.03 5.97 -27.88
N LEU A 849 50.80 6.19 -26.61
CA LEU A 849 51.35 7.32 -25.83
C LEU A 849 52.58 6.87 -25.00
N PRO A 850 53.51 7.76 -24.73
CA PRO A 850 54.87 7.43 -24.35
C PRO A 850 55.07 7.19 -22.84
N ARG A 851 55.98 6.28 -22.53
CA ARG A 851 56.49 6.00 -21.19
C ARG A 851 57.26 7.20 -20.64
N ARG A 852 56.99 7.58 -19.37
CA ARG A 852 57.93 8.35 -18.54
C ARG A 852 58.22 7.60 -17.26
N ALA A 853 59.50 7.59 -16.96
CA ALA A 853 60.16 6.88 -15.91
C ALA A 853 59.83 7.39 -14.48
N LEU A 854 59.66 6.49 -13.53
CA LEU A 854 59.73 6.82 -12.11
C LEU A 854 61.04 6.22 -11.51
N ARG A 855 61.83 7.12 -10.99
CA ARG A 855 63.10 6.84 -10.27
C ARG A 855 62.83 6.38 -8.82
N ARG A 856 63.69 5.53 -8.37
CA ARG A 856 63.84 5.00 -7.02
C ARG A 856 64.12 6.11 -5.98
N GLY A 857 63.62 5.95 -4.80
CA GLY A 857 64.09 6.59 -3.56
C GLY A 857 63.99 5.61 -2.40
N SER A 858 65.10 5.24 -1.86
CA SER A 858 65.32 4.43 -0.68
C SER A 858 65.19 5.26 0.60
N GLY A 859 64.71 4.68 1.70
CA GLY A 859 64.74 5.31 3.03
C GLY A 859 64.23 4.38 4.12
N GLU A 860 65.12 3.95 4.94
CA GLU A 860 64.99 3.06 6.10
C GLU A 860 64.21 3.70 7.26
N GLY A 861 63.64 2.89 8.16
CA GLY A 861 63.21 3.34 9.48
C GLY A 861 62.39 2.32 10.26
N HIS A 862 63.00 1.69 11.23
CA HIS A 862 62.47 0.72 12.20
C HIS A 862 61.28 1.21 13.05
N ALA A 863 60.39 0.33 13.41
CA ALA A 863 60.09 -0.02 14.81
C ALA A 863 58.95 -1.08 14.87
N GLY A 864 59.18 -2.10 15.66
CA GLY A 864 58.33 -3.25 15.86
C GLY A 864 57.17 -3.02 16.83
N ALA A 865 56.19 -3.86 16.68
CA ALA A 865 55.30 -4.27 17.78
C ALA A 865 54.72 -5.65 17.48
N GLU A 866 55.01 -6.59 18.37
CA GLU A 866 54.43 -7.93 18.45
C GLU A 866 52.93 -7.88 18.67
N VAL A 867 52.21 -8.70 17.95
CA VAL A 867 50.90 -9.15 18.35
C VAL A 867 50.77 -10.67 18.19
N ARG A 868 50.50 -11.29 19.31
CA ARG A 868 50.44 -12.75 19.54
C ARG A 868 49.33 -13.39 18.71
N ARG A 869 49.67 -14.50 18.07
CA ARG A 869 48.76 -15.46 17.44
C ARG A 869 48.04 -16.26 18.50
N GLY A 870 46.71 -16.18 18.49
CA GLY A 870 45.80 -17.10 19.15
C GLY A 870 45.09 -17.97 18.11
N GLY A 871 45.56 -19.19 17.90
CA GLY A 871 44.92 -20.15 17.01
C GLY A 871 43.73 -20.81 17.69
N ARG A 872 42.61 -20.86 16.99
CA ARG A 872 41.58 -21.87 17.23
C ARG A 872 41.30 -22.67 15.95
N ARG A 873 41.57 -23.95 16.06
CA ARG A 873 41.26 -24.99 15.10
C ARG A 873 39.74 -25.10 14.94
N LEU A 874 39.25 -24.96 13.73
CA LEU A 874 37.95 -25.45 13.34
C LEU A 874 38.08 -26.89 12.88
N GLN A 875 37.52 -27.80 13.66
CA GLN A 875 37.32 -29.21 13.30
C GLN A 875 36.19 -29.28 12.27
N ARG A 876 36.53 -29.83 11.11
CA ARG A 876 35.53 -30.31 10.13
C ARG A 876 34.86 -31.57 10.66
N LEU A 877 33.58 -31.47 10.98
CA LEU A 877 32.69 -32.62 11.10
C LEU A 877 32.11 -32.92 9.72
N ALA A 878 32.65 -33.98 9.11
CA ALA A 878 32.06 -34.61 7.95
C ALA A 878 30.92 -35.54 8.42
N LEU A 879 29.67 -35.12 8.28
CA LEU A 879 28.50 -35.99 8.38
C LEU A 879 28.38 -36.78 7.06
N ARG A 880 28.77 -38.04 7.08
CA ARG A 880 28.35 -39.03 6.08
C ARG A 880 26.88 -39.38 6.37
N ALA A 881 25.98 -38.84 5.58
CA ALA A 881 24.62 -39.36 5.48
C ALA A 881 24.64 -40.55 4.49
N SER A 882 24.50 -41.77 5.00
CA SER A 882 24.16 -42.94 4.23
C SER A 882 22.75 -42.82 3.67
N VAL A 883 22.64 -42.88 2.36
CA VAL A 883 21.36 -42.97 1.64
C VAL A 883 20.84 -44.40 1.79
N PRO A 884 19.60 -44.59 2.26
CA PRO A 884 19.00 -45.93 2.21
C PRO A 884 18.68 -46.28 0.77
N ASP A 885 18.97 -47.53 0.40
CA ASP A 885 18.62 -48.16 -0.88
C ASP A 885 17.11 -48.04 -1.14
N MET A 886 16.74 -47.59 -2.32
CA MET A 886 15.36 -47.62 -2.81
C MET A 886 14.96 -49.05 -3.17
N PRO A 887 13.77 -49.51 -2.70
CA PRO A 887 13.24 -50.77 -3.19
C PRO A 887 12.76 -50.60 -4.65
N SER A 888 13.29 -51.43 -5.52
CA SER A 888 12.78 -51.66 -6.86
C SER A 888 11.58 -52.60 -6.77
N ALA A 889 10.36 -52.05 -6.66
CA ALA A 889 9.13 -52.76 -7.05
C ALA A 889 7.96 -51.76 -7.05
N ILE A 890 7.43 -51.51 -8.20
CA ILE A 890 6.11 -50.95 -8.45
C ILE A 890 5.15 -52.18 -8.39
N PRO A 891 4.12 -52.19 -7.53
CA PRO A 891 3.07 -53.20 -7.63
C PRO A 891 2.12 -52.84 -8.76
N ASP A 892 1.79 -53.86 -9.58
CA ASP A 892 0.77 -53.83 -10.61
C ASP A 892 -0.62 -53.57 -10.05
N ASP A 893 -1.36 -52.78 -10.79
CA ASP A 893 -2.75 -52.40 -10.58
C ASP A 893 -3.68 -53.61 -10.90
N PRO A 894 -4.67 -53.97 -10.08
CA PRO A 894 -5.68 -54.94 -10.50
C PRO A 894 -6.90 -54.20 -11.09
N GLN A 895 -7.27 -54.64 -12.28
CA GLN A 895 -8.49 -54.27 -12.99
C GLN A 895 -9.77 -54.74 -12.30
N PRO A 896 -10.94 -54.07 -12.56
CA PRO A 896 -12.20 -54.33 -11.87
C PRO A 896 -13.00 -55.47 -12.51
N GLY A 897 -13.44 -56.41 -11.68
CA GLY A 897 -14.40 -57.47 -12.03
C GLY A 897 -15.81 -57.12 -11.58
N ALA A 898 -16.75 -57.33 -12.48
CA ALA A 898 -18.18 -57.04 -12.39
C ALA A 898 -19.00 -58.12 -11.63
N ARG A 899 -20.28 -57.78 -11.37
CA ARG A 899 -21.47 -58.52 -10.95
C ARG A 899 -21.67 -58.64 -9.43
N GLY A 900 -22.86 -58.41 -8.92
CA GLY A 900 -24.21 -58.38 -9.40
C GLY A 900 -25.23 -58.32 -8.25
N ALA A 901 -26.32 -57.73 -8.60
CA ALA A 901 -27.68 -58.11 -8.29
C ALA A 901 -28.30 -58.06 -6.85
N ARG A 902 -29.28 -57.14 -6.74
CA ARG A 902 -30.64 -57.36 -6.25
C ARG A 902 -30.94 -57.52 -4.75
N ARG A 903 -31.83 -56.70 -4.24
CA ARG A 903 -33.26 -56.83 -3.83
C ARG A 903 -33.52 -55.91 -2.64
N ASP A 904 -34.36 -54.86 -2.77
CA ASP A 904 -35.83 -54.84 -2.65
C ASP A 904 -36.38 -55.20 -1.26
N ARG A 905 -37.06 -54.25 -0.63
CA ARG A 905 -38.36 -54.26 0.11
C ARG A 905 -38.43 -53.11 1.09
N ARG A 906 -39.18 -52.08 0.78
CA ARG A 906 -40.62 -51.81 1.00
C ARG A 906 -41.10 -51.91 2.44
N ARG A 907 -41.81 -50.83 2.78
CA ARG A 907 -43.03 -50.64 3.65
C ARG A 907 -42.76 -50.09 5.02
N HIS A 908 -43.57 -49.31 5.59
CA HIS A 908 -44.87 -48.59 5.38
C HIS A 908 -45.06 -47.65 6.56
N VAL A 909 -45.64 -46.47 6.31
CA VAL A 909 -46.97 -45.98 6.77
C VAL A 909 -47.15 -45.47 8.21
N GLY A 910 -47.75 -44.29 8.31
CA GLY A 910 -48.62 -43.77 9.39
C GLY A 910 -48.07 -42.42 9.88
N GLY A 911 -48.66 -41.33 9.79
CA GLY A 911 -50.06 -40.90 9.77
C GLY A 911 -50.33 -40.19 11.10
N GLY A 912 -50.71 -38.87 11.01
CA GLY A 912 -51.19 -38.22 12.20
C GLY A 912 -51.16 -36.68 12.15
N SER A 913 -52.25 -36.16 11.73
CA SER A 913 -52.72 -34.75 11.73
C SER A 913 -52.82 -34.15 13.13
N GLY A 914 -52.76 -32.83 13.23
CA GLY A 914 -53.15 -32.08 14.42
C GLY A 914 -52.90 -30.58 14.31
N ASP A 915 -53.88 -29.88 13.83
CA ASP A 915 -54.11 -28.43 13.97
C ASP A 915 -53.84 -27.91 15.38
N HIS A 916 -53.38 -26.68 15.55
CA HIS A 916 -54.07 -25.58 16.24
C HIS A 916 -53.24 -24.26 16.30
N ARG A 917 -53.78 -23.28 15.64
CA ARG A 917 -53.96 -21.84 15.97
C ARG A 917 -53.03 -21.14 16.95
N ALA A 918 -52.56 -19.99 16.44
CA ALA A 918 -52.10 -18.83 17.20
C ALA A 918 -53.17 -18.27 18.19
N PRO A 919 -52.82 -17.43 19.12
CA PRO A 919 -53.09 -16.01 18.91
C PRO A 919 -51.98 -15.03 19.36
N ALA A 920 -52.18 -13.81 18.85
CA ALA A 920 -51.46 -12.58 19.05
C ALA A 920 -51.57 -12.02 20.49
N GLY A 921 -50.67 -11.06 20.78
CA GLY A 921 -50.92 -10.06 21.82
C GLY A 921 -49.73 -9.40 22.42
N HIS A 922 -49.41 -8.19 21.97
CA HIS A 922 -49.00 -6.98 22.67
C HIS A 922 -48.05 -7.03 23.89
N GLY A 923 -47.00 -6.20 23.84
CA GLY A 923 -46.21 -5.67 24.94
C GLY A 923 -44.95 -5.01 24.38
#